data_71701569eb661840326c1f451be1b021
#
_entry.id   71701569eb661840326c1f451be1b021
#
_cell.length_a   1.000
_cell.length_b   1.000
_cell.length_c   1.000
_cell.angle_alpha   90.00
_cell.angle_beta   90.00
_cell.angle_gamma   90.00
#
_symmetry.space_group_name_H-M   'P 1'
#
loop_
_entity.id
_entity.type
_entity.pdbx_description
1 polymer ?
#
loop_
_entity_poly.entity_id
_entity_poly.type
_entity_poly.pdbx_seq_one_letter_code
_entity_poly.pdbx_strand_id
1 'polypeptide(L)'
;MATSGDGFFLLKVVDELRGPSRYYRDSVPSSSHPVSPAAGFPLYQFFAPGGLLSKKHPAYEFRRGQLQMSQAVEEALEEKRHLIVEAGTGTGKTLAYLLPVIRSGKRVIISTGTKNLQEQLFFKDVPALERALFPEGDRKLSVCYMKGRNNYLCRKKLFDLTDQPVLSGLEEIEHYRAIAAWEKTTQTGDRAELAELPEASALWYKLDARADTCLGQKCKEWERCFITEMRRRAAESDIIIVNHHLFFADLSIKLEADGAPDAGVLPECGSVIFDEAHELEEIAGNYFGISVSNLRMDELTRDVEHLLQREKLYTPQISGAIQSVRERSQLFFSLLPANEGRFAFDSRREFLEENGEEFLALNQSLYRLGAELEQLPQKPEEVFTLTRRAQQLQVQLRFVMESEDPNTVFWIERRGFRGAPGALARQKSSEEKRAGARTNIFLQATPIEVGQILRECLWSKLETSVLTSATLAVGGGFDYIRQRLGLDHARELIVASHFDYESQAILYVPPDLPDPRTPQFAAEAAGIVRRLLEITRGRAFVLFTSYAQMNEIFERLLGQLKFSMLKQGDAPKSALLEEFRVTPNAVLFGTSSFWQGVDVQGQQLSCVIIDRLPFAVPSDPVVAARVKAIDAGGGNAFFEYQVPSAVITLKQGFGRLIRSLHDRGLLALLDNRILKKQYGRVFVESLPNYAKTTDIKKVEEFFGADVG
;
A
#
# COMPACT_ATOMS: atom_id res chain seq x y z
N MET A 1 14.81 38.83 -5.16
CA MET A 1 15.70 38.07 -4.27
C MET A 1 14.89 37.73 -3.03
N ALA A 2 14.19 36.60 -3.07
CA ALA A 2 13.45 36.06 -1.94
C ALA A 2 14.11 34.72 -1.64
N THR A 3 14.58 34.54 -0.45
CA THR A 3 15.38 33.44 0.05
C THR A 3 14.55 32.18 0.17
N SER A 4 14.92 31.16 -0.57
CA SER A 4 14.46 29.78 -0.46
C SER A 4 14.93 29.17 0.87
N GLY A 5 14.09 29.20 1.90
CA GLY A 5 14.48 28.73 3.22
C GLY A 5 13.46 27.89 4.01
N ASP A 6 12.22 27.80 3.59
CA ASP A 6 11.14 27.33 4.47
C ASP A 6 10.51 25.95 4.14
N GLY A 7 11.01 25.22 3.14
CA GLY A 7 10.49 23.89 2.77
C GLY A 7 10.83 22.73 3.72
N PHE A 8 11.63 22.95 4.77
CA PHE A 8 12.18 21.89 5.65
C PHE A 8 11.57 21.82 7.06
N PHE A 9 10.43 22.41 7.31
CA PHE A 9 9.91 22.47 8.68
C PHE A 9 9.44 21.11 9.21
N LEU A 10 8.88 20.23 8.37
CA LEU A 10 8.57 18.84 8.76
C LEU A 10 9.83 18.05 9.16
N LEU A 11 10.98 18.36 8.56
CA LEU A 11 12.28 17.79 8.92
C LEU A 11 12.90 18.48 10.15
N LYS A 12 12.63 19.76 10.38
CA LYS A 12 13.16 20.53 11.54
C LYS A 12 12.52 20.18 12.89
N VAL A 13 11.28 19.66 12.90
CA VAL A 13 10.64 19.19 14.14
C VAL A 13 11.42 18.01 14.75
N VAL A 14 12.22 17.31 13.94
CA VAL A 14 13.09 16.21 14.36
C VAL A 14 14.38 16.73 15.03
N ASP A 15 14.83 17.95 14.74
CA ASP A 15 16.06 18.51 15.29
C ASP A 15 16.02 18.78 16.80
N GLU A 16 14.86 19.05 17.38
CA GLU A 16 14.71 19.27 18.83
C GLU A 16 14.82 17.99 19.68
N LEU A 17 14.82 16.79 19.05
CA LEU A 17 14.84 15.50 19.75
C LEU A 17 16.23 14.82 19.79
N ARG A 18 17.32 15.53 19.48
CA ARG A 18 18.68 14.96 19.38
C ARG A 18 19.27 14.61 20.74
N GLY A 19 19.29 13.30 21.04
CA GLY A 19 20.29 12.69 21.93
C GLY A 19 21.34 11.96 21.08
N PRO A 20 22.61 11.81 21.52
CA PRO A 20 23.68 11.25 20.69
C PRO A 20 23.42 9.76 20.38
N SER A 21 23.10 9.49 19.14
CA SER A 21 23.00 8.13 18.60
C SER A 21 24.41 7.57 18.39
N ARG A 22 24.84 6.64 19.27
CA ARG A 22 26.02 5.79 19.04
C ARG A 22 25.53 4.47 18.45
N TYR A 23 25.53 4.35 17.12
CA TYR A 23 25.30 3.07 16.46
C TYR A 23 26.32 2.83 15.35
N TYR A 24 26.95 1.67 15.41
CA TYR A 24 27.75 0.96 14.41
C TYR A 24 28.92 1.69 13.74
N ARG A 25 30.13 1.34 14.15
CA ARG A 25 31.29 1.30 13.28
C ARG A 25 31.80 -0.15 13.30
N ASP A 26 31.38 -0.94 12.34
CA ASP A 26 32.14 -2.07 11.87
C ASP A 26 32.13 -2.03 10.34
N SER A 27 33.29 -1.76 9.78
CA SER A 27 33.55 -1.70 8.35
C SER A 27 33.32 -3.09 7.74
N VAL A 28 32.27 -3.23 6.94
CA VAL A 28 32.09 -4.38 6.07
C VAL A 28 33.18 -4.31 4.99
N PRO A 29 33.97 -5.37 4.80
CA PRO A 29 34.98 -5.40 3.72
C PRO A 29 34.26 -5.35 2.37
N SER A 30 34.77 -4.53 1.46
CA SER A 30 34.34 -4.50 0.06
C SER A 30 34.62 -5.86 -0.57
N SER A 31 33.60 -6.71 -0.64
CA SER A 31 33.66 -7.97 -1.36
C SER A 31 33.66 -7.66 -2.86
N SER A 32 34.72 -8.08 -3.55
CA SER A 32 34.75 -8.17 -5.01
C SER A 32 33.65 -9.13 -5.45
N HIS A 33 32.52 -8.58 -5.95
CA HIS A 33 31.42 -9.39 -6.46
C HIS A 33 31.90 -10.23 -7.67
N PRO A 34 31.65 -11.54 -7.69
CA PRO A 34 31.94 -12.34 -8.86
C PRO A 34 31.07 -11.87 -10.03
N VAL A 35 31.67 -11.66 -11.19
CA VAL A 35 30.98 -11.28 -12.43
C VAL A 35 29.79 -12.22 -12.66
N SER A 36 28.61 -11.66 -12.81
CA SER A 36 27.39 -12.45 -13.04
C SER A 36 27.54 -13.31 -14.31
N PRO A 37 27.33 -14.63 -14.24
CA PRO A 37 27.43 -15.51 -15.42
C PRO A 37 26.40 -15.20 -16.49
N ALA A 38 25.32 -14.50 -16.15
CA ALA A 38 24.31 -14.02 -17.09
C ALA A 38 24.84 -12.87 -17.99
N ALA A 39 25.98 -12.26 -17.69
CA ALA A 39 26.56 -11.16 -18.46
C ALA A 39 26.94 -11.55 -19.91
N GLY A 40 27.16 -12.84 -20.17
CA GLY A 40 27.57 -13.33 -21.49
C GLY A 40 26.44 -13.58 -22.51
N PHE A 41 25.16 -13.60 -22.09
CA PHE A 41 24.05 -13.88 -23.00
C PHE A 41 23.30 -12.60 -23.40
N PRO A 42 23.18 -12.27 -24.70
CA PRO A 42 22.31 -11.18 -25.13
C PRO A 42 20.86 -11.39 -24.69
N LEU A 43 20.18 -10.34 -24.24
CA LEU A 43 18.77 -10.40 -23.81
C LEU A 43 17.86 -11.07 -24.85
N TYR A 44 18.15 -10.81 -26.14
CA TYR A 44 17.42 -11.42 -27.24
C TYR A 44 17.50 -12.96 -27.19
N GLN A 45 18.67 -13.54 -26.94
CA GLN A 45 18.82 -15.02 -26.86
C GLN A 45 18.08 -15.61 -25.65
N PHE A 46 17.83 -14.83 -24.64
CA PHE A 46 17.03 -15.28 -23.51
C PHE A 46 15.53 -15.32 -23.84
N PHE A 47 15.01 -14.23 -24.42
CA PHE A 47 13.58 -14.08 -24.69
C PHE A 47 13.12 -14.63 -26.05
N ALA A 48 14.00 -14.79 -27.04
CA ALA A 48 13.63 -15.20 -28.40
C ALA A 48 12.93 -16.56 -28.48
N PRO A 49 12.14 -16.81 -29.54
CA PRO A 49 11.65 -18.15 -29.84
C PRO A 49 12.82 -19.13 -29.95
N GLY A 50 12.75 -20.26 -29.22
CA GLY A 50 13.87 -21.20 -29.10
C GLY A 50 15.02 -20.73 -28.19
N GLY A 51 14.90 -19.59 -27.55
CA GLY A 51 15.82 -19.09 -26.53
C GLY A 51 15.75 -19.86 -25.21
N LEU A 52 16.52 -19.38 -24.22
CA LEU A 52 16.62 -20.07 -22.93
C LEU A 52 15.25 -20.23 -22.23
N LEU A 53 14.45 -19.16 -22.22
CA LEU A 53 13.15 -19.18 -21.56
C LEU A 53 12.16 -20.09 -22.27
N SER A 54 12.13 -20.05 -23.61
CA SER A 54 11.29 -20.92 -24.44
C SER A 54 11.61 -22.40 -24.26
N LYS A 55 12.88 -22.75 -24.11
CA LYS A 55 13.32 -24.16 -23.91
C LYS A 55 12.93 -24.72 -22.53
N LYS A 56 12.82 -23.84 -21.53
CA LYS A 56 12.55 -24.27 -20.13
C LYS A 56 11.09 -24.12 -19.71
N HIS A 57 10.31 -23.34 -20.44
CA HIS A 57 8.90 -23.09 -20.15
C HIS A 57 8.04 -23.34 -21.40
N PRO A 58 7.43 -24.54 -21.55
CA PRO A 58 6.68 -24.91 -22.76
C PRO A 58 5.55 -23.94 -23.15
N ALA A 59 4.97 -23.27 -22.16
CA ALA A 59 3.90 -22.27 -22.35
C ALA A 59 4.45 -20.83 -22.52
N TYR A 60 5.76 -20.67 -22.74
CA TYR A 60 6.32 -19.34 -22.96
C TYR A 60 5.99 -18.84 -24.37
N GLU A 61 5.43 -17.63 -24.42
CA GLU A 61 5.18 -16.88 -25.65
C GLU A 61 6.17 -15.70 -25.75
N PHE A 62 6.84 -15.58 -26.90
CA PHE A 62 7.71 -14.44 -27.16
C PHE A 62 6.89 -13.15 -27.26
N ARG A 63 7.28 -12.14 -26.49
CA ARG A 63 6.63 -10.83 -26.46
C ARG A 63 7.66 -9.76 -26.74
N ARG A 64 7.53 -9.11 -27.91
CA ARG A 64 8.48 -8.06 -28.34
C ARG A 64 8.56 -6.93 -27.29
N GLY A 65 7.43 -6.56 -26.69
CA GLY A 65 7.39 -5.53 -25.64
C GLY A 65 8.18 -5.91 -24.39
N GLN A 66 8.18 -7.20 -24.00
CA GLN A 66 8.98 -7.68 -22.89
C GLN A 66 10.48 -7.49 -23.13
N LEU A 67 10.95 -7.83 -24.34
CA LEU A 67 12.34 -7.61 -24.73
C LEU A 67 12.68 -6.12 -24.77
N GLN A 68 11.82 -5.28 -25.35
CA GLN A 68 12.01 -3.83 -25.43
C GLN A 68 12.13 -3.20 -24.02
N MET A 69 11.25 -3.58 -23.09
CA MET A 69 11.34 -3.14 -21.70
C MET A 69 12.65 -3.61 -21.06
N SER A 70 13.02 -4.86 -21.27
CA SER A 70 14.24 -5.44 -20.68
C SER A 70 15.50 -4.70 -21.17
N GLN A 71 15.58 -4.35 -22.45
CA GLN A 71 16.66 -3.56 -23.01
C GLN A 71 16.71 -2.15 -22.40
N ALA A 72 15.56 -1.47 -22.28
CA ALA A 72 15.51 -0.15 -21.68
C ALA A 72 15.93 -0.15 -20.19
N VAL A 73 15.59 -1.20 -19.43
CA VAL A 73 16.04 -1.36 -18.04
C VAL A 73 17.54 -1.61 -17.98
N GLU A 74 18.10 -2.45 -18.88
CA GLU A 74 19.54 -2.71 -18.96
C GLU A 74 20.31 -1.42 -19.24
N GLU A 75 19.89 -0.66 -20.26
CA GLU A 75 20.47 0.64 -20.62
C GLU A 75 20.39 1.63 -19.43
N ALA A 76 19.26 1.72 -18.74
CA ALA A 76 19.11 2.59 -17.58
C ALA A 76 20.07 2.24 -16.43
N LEU A 77 20.28 0.95 -16.18
CA LEU A 77 21.24 0.47 -15.17
C LEU A 77 22.69 0.74 -15.57
N GLU A 78 23.04 0.59 -16.86
CA GLU A 78 24.38 0.85 -17.38
C GLU A 78 24.72 2.34 -17.39
N GLU A 79 23.80 3.15 -17.89
CA GLU A 79 23.96 4.60 -18.04
C GLU A 79 23.72 5.39 -16.75
N LYS A 80 23.32 4.72 -15.67
CA LYS A 80 22.97 5.34 -14.38
C LYS A 80 21.91 6.43 -14.54
N ARG A 81 20.78 6.07 -15.14
CA ARG A 81 19.67 6.99 -15.43
C ARG A 81 18.36 6.52 -14.82
N HIS A 82 17.45 7.45 -14.61
CA HIS A 82 16.08 7.15 -14.25
C HIS A 82 15.26 6.77 -15.49
N LEU A 83 14.33 5.82 -15.32
CA LEU A 83 13.47 5.32 -16.39
C LEU A 83 12.03 5.18 -15.89
N ILE A 84 11.08 5.66 -16.69
CA ILE A 84 9.65 5.43 -16.46
C ILE A 84 9.12 4.55 -17.57
N VAL A 85 8.49 3.42 -17.22
CA VAL A 85 7.96 2.45 -18.20
C VAL A 85 6.51 2.13 -17.91
N GLU A 86 5.63 2.41 -18.87
CA GLU A 86 4.32 1.78 -18.91
C GLU A 86 4.38 0.51 -19.76
N ALA A 87 4.08 -0.62 -19.13
CA ALA A 87 3.97 -1.90 -19.82
C ALA A 87 2.68 -2.59 -19.37
N GLY A 88 1.72 -2.72 -20.29
CA GLY A 88 0.39 -3.24 -20.02
C GLY A 88 0.38 -4.61 -19.32
N THR A 89 -0.77 -5.00 -18.79
CA THR A 89 -0.95 -6.35 -18.22
C THR A 89 -0.56 -7.41 -19.25
N GLY A 90 -0.01 -8.53 -18.78
CA GLY A 90 0.41 -9.61 -19.68
C GLY A 90 1.75 -9.41 -20.39
N THR A 91 2.39 -8.24 -20.35
CA THR A 91 3.71 -8.02 -20.97
C THR A 91 4.81 -8.89 -20.34
N GLY A 92 4.64 -9.32 -19.09
CA GLY A 92 5.68 -10.04 -18.35
C GLY A 92 6.71 -9.08 -17.74
N LYS A 93 6.25 -7.95 -17.20
CA LYS A 93 7.08 -6.89 -16.57
C LYS A 93 8.13 -7.44 -15.63
N THR A 94 7.74 -8.39 -14.78
CA THR A 94 8.60 -8.99 -13.76
C THR A 94 9.89 -9.55 -14.37
N LEU A 95 9.78 -10.39 -15.37
CA LEU A 95 10.96 -10.97 -16.05
C LEU A 95 11.72 -9.90 -16.84
N ALA A 96 11.01 -8.89 -17.39
CA ALA A 96 11.61 -7.83 -18.18
C ALA A 96 12.55 -6.93 -17.35
N TYR A 97 12.26 -6.70 -16.06
CA TYR A 97 13.20 -5.95 -15.21
C TYR A 97 14.15 -6.87 -14.41
N LEU A 98 13.71 -8.07 -14.03
CA LEU A 98 14.50 -8.96 -13.18
C LEU A 98 15.76 -9.49 -13.89
N LEU A 99 15.64 -9.84 -15.17
CA LEU A 99 16.78 -10.35 -15.94
C LEU A 99 17.90 -9.31 -16.10
N PRO A 100 17.65 -8.04 -16.51
CA PRO A 100 18.70 -7.02 -16.54
C PRO A 100 19.31 -6.74 -15.17
N VAL A 101 18.51 -6.77 -14.10
CA VAL A 101 19.01 -6.62 -12.72
C VAL A 101 20.01 -7.73 -12.39
N ILE A 102 19.67 -8.99 -12.66
CA ILE A 102 20.57 -10.14 -12.45
C ILE A 102 21.86 -9.98 -13.28
N ARG A 103 21.73 -9.58 -14.55
CA ARG A 103 22.87 -9.40 -15.47
C ARG A 103 23.81 -8.28 -15.05
N SER A 104 23.25 -7.20 -14.48
CA SER A 104 24.04 -6.04 -14.04
C SER A 104 25.05 -6.38 -12.93
N GLY A 105 24.83 -7.44 -12.17
CA GLY A 105 25.62 -7.78 -10.99
C GLY A 105 25.64 -6.71 -9.89
N LYS A 106 24.78 -5.70 -10.02
CA LYS A 106 24.64 -4.61 -9.04
C LYS A 106 23.70 -5.02 -7.92
N ARG A 107 23.88 -4.43 -6.76
CA ARG A 107 22.87 -4.52 -5.70
C ARG A 107 21.67 -3.64 -6.08
N VAL A 108 20.49 -4.26 -6.11
CA VAL A 108 19.24 -3.59 -6.50
C VAL A 108 18.13 -3.89 -5.48
N ILE A 109 17.41 -2.86 -5.06
CA ILE A 109 16.16 -3.03 -4.31
C ILE A 109 15.02 -3.08 -5.32
N ILE A 110 14.14 -4.09 -5.20
CA ILE A 110 12.89 -4.18 -5.95
C ILE A 110 11.75 -3.92 -4.97
N SER A 111 11.09 -2.79 -5.15
CA SER A 111 9.95 -2.36 -4.33
C SER A 111 8.65 -2.61 -5.10
N THR A 112 7.69 -3.33 -4.49
CA THR A 112 6.41 -3.70 -5.11
C THR A 112 5.22 -3.09 -4.35
N GLY A 113 4.06 -2.98 -5.00
CA GLY A 113 2.87 -2.41 -4.35
C GLY A 113 2.31 -3.29 -3.22
N THR A 114 2.28 -4.61 -3.39
CA THR A 114 1.60 -5.52 -2.44
C THR A 114 2.48 -6.66 -1.94
N LYS A 115 2.12 -7.20 -0.75
CA LYS A 115 2.79 -8.40 -0.19
C LYS A 115 2.66 -9.61 -1.12
N ASN A 116 1.53 -9.79 -1.79
CA ASN A 116 1.30 -10.92 -2.71
C ASN A 116 2.24 -10.87 -3.92
N LEU A 117 2.46 -9.68 -4.50
CA LEU A 117 3.44 -9.50 -5.57
C LEU A 117 4.86 -9.76 -5.09
N GLN A 118 5.21 -9.32 -3.89
CA GLN A 118 6.48 -9.59 -3.25
C GLN A 118 6.74 -11.10 -3.08
N GLU A 119 5.74 -11.83 -2.59
CA GLU A 119 5.80 -13.29 -2.45
C GLU A 119 5.86 -14.00 -3.79
N GLN A 120 5.08 -13.58 -4.76
CA GLN A 120 5.14 -14.13 -6.12
C GLN A 120 6.53 -13.97 -6.71
N LEU A 121 7.11 -12.79 -6.61
CA LEU A 121 8.45 -12.50 -7.11
C LEU A 121 9.49 -13.46 -6.50
N PHE A 122 9.47 -13.60 -5.17
CA PHE A 122 10.45 -14.39 -4.44
C PHE A 122 10.24 -15.91 -4.59
N PHE A 123 9.01 -16.40 -4.46
CA PHE A 123 8.73 -17.84 -4.42
C PHE A 123 8.45 -18.47 -5.79
N LYS A 124 8.12 -17.67 -6.83
CA LYS A 124 7.79 -18.18 -8.17
C LYS A 124 8.76 -17.69 -9.23
N ASP A 125 8.92 -16.36 -9.37
CA ASP A 125 9.62 -15.77 -10.50
C ASP A 125 11.14 -15.94 -10.39
N VAL A 126 11.73 -15.68 -9.22
CA VAL A 126 13.15 -15.90 -8.95
C VAL A 126 13.54 -17.37 -9.14
N PRO A 127 12.89 -18.36 -8.52
CA PRO A 127 13.22 -19.77 -8.74
C PRO A 127 13.03 -20.24 -10.19
N ALA A 128 12.06 -19.65 -10.92
CA ALA A 128 11.89 -19.96 -12.35
C ALA A 128 13.09 -19.46 -13.17
N LEU A 129 13.59 -18.25 -12.87
CA LEU A 129 14.79 -17.71 -13.50
C LEU A 129 16.05 -18.48 -13.12
N GLU A 130 16.21 -18.87 -11.87
CA GLU A 130 17.34 -19.71 -11.43
C GLU A 130 17.41 -21.00 -12.24
N ARG A 131 16.29 -21.72 -12.39
CA ARG A 131 16.23 -22.94 -13.20
C ARG A 131 16.53 -22.70 -14.69
N ALA A 132 16.18 -21.52 -15.20
CA ALA A 132 16.46 -21.18 -16.60
C ALA A 132 17.93 -20.81 -16.80
N LEU A 133 18.53 -20.04 -15.90
CA LEU A 133 19.90 -19.54 -15.98
C LEU A 133 20.94 -20.59 -15.56
N PHE A 134 20.63 -21.40 -14.54
CA PHE A 134 21.51 -22.40 -13.93
C PHE A 134 20.88 -23.80 -13.93
N PRO A 135 20.76 -24.43 -15.11
CA PRO A 135 20.06 -25.70 -15.25
C PRO A 135 20.70 -26.87 -14.48
N GLU A 136 22.00 -26.80 -14.19
CA GLU A 136 22.72 -27.80 -13.41
C GLU A 136 22.55 -27.61 -11.91
N GLY A 137 21.93 -26.49 -11.46
CA GLY A 137 21.70 -26.21 -10.05
C GLY A 137 22.96 -25.86 -9.23
N ASP A 138 24.06 -25.61 -9.94
CA ASP A 138 25.38 -25.32 -9.36
C ASP A 138 25.48 -23.94 -8.72
N ARG A 139 24.55 -23.05 -9.03
CA ARG A 139 24.49 -21.67 -8.54
C ARG A 139 23.08 -21.26 -8.15
N LYS A 140 22.99 -20.32 -7.20
CA LYS A 140 21.76 -19.65 -6.79
C LYS A 140 21.93 -18.15 -6.92
N LEU A 141 20.82 -17.46 -7.18
CA LEU A 141 20.77 -16.01 -7.14
C LEU A 141 20.83 -15.55 -5.67
N SER A 142 21.59 -14.49 -5.44
CA SER A 142 21.69 -13.87 -4.11
C SER A 142 20.48 -12.93 -3.91
N VAL A 143 19.36 -13.48 -3.47
CA VAL A 143 18.08 -12.78 -3.35
C VAL A 143 17.50 -12.94 -1.95
N CYS A 144 17.07 -11.85 -1.37
CA CYS A 144 16.36 -11.80 -0.09
C CYS A 144 15.03 -11.07 -0.26
N TYR A 145 14.00 -11.46 0.50
CA TYR A 145 12.81 -10.64 0.63
C TYR A 145 12.62 -10.21 2.09
N MET A 146 12.12 -8.98 2.27
CA MET A 146 11.92 -8.38 3.58
C MET A 146 10.50 -7.82 3.71
N LYS A 147 9.86 -8.10 4.83
CA LYS A 147 8.56 -7.55 5.21
C LYS A 147 8.71 -6.60 6.40
N GLY A 148 7.69 -5.81 6.67
CA GLY A 148 7.63 -5.00 7.88
C GLY A 148 7.66 -5.88 9.14
N ARG A 149 8.27 -5.37 10.21
CA ARG A 149 8.54 -6.09 11.47
C ARG A 149 7.35 -6.79 12.10
N ASN A 150 6.14 -6.24 11.92
CA ASN A 150 4.89 -6.82 12.42
C ASN A 150 4.52 -8.19 11.78
N ASN A 151 5.22 -8.56 10.69
CA ASN A 151 5.03 -9.87 10.05
C ASN A 151 5.95 -10.94 10.65
N TYR A 152 6.86 -10.61 11.57
CA TYR A 152 7.81 -11.54 12.16
C TYR A 152 7.54 -11.78 13.64
N LEU A 153 7.79 -13.00 14.07
CA LEU A 153 7.72 -13.40 15.48
C LEU A 153 8.87 -12.78 16.29
N CYS A 154 8.57 -12.26 17.47
CA CYS A 154 9.56 -11.89 18.47
C CYS A 154 9.77 -13.04 19.46
N ARG A 155 10.94 -13.71 19.40
CA ARG A 155 11.29 -14.82 20.31
C ARG A 155 11.24 -14.40 21.77
N LYS A 156 11.78 -13.23 22.11
CA LYS A 156 11.71 -12.70 23.48
C LYS A 156 10.28 -12.66 24.01
N LYS A 157 9.36 -12.07 23.24
CA LYS A 157 7.95 -11.99 23.65
C LYS A 157 7.29 -13.36 23.78
N LEU A 158 7.62 -14.30 22.90
CA LEU A 158 7.11 -15.65 22.98
C LEU A 158 7.61 -16.35 24.26
N PHE A 159 8.89 -16.22 24.60
CA PHE A 159 9.48 -16.80 25.78
C PHE A 159 8.99 -16.12 27.06
N ASP A 160 8.89 -14.79 27.07
CA ASP A 160 8.28 -14.04 28.19
C ASP A 160 6.83 -14.52 28.44
N LEU A 161 6.05 -14.76 27.37
CA LEU A 161 4.67 -15.29 27.50
C LEU A 161 4.65 -16.75 27.94
N THR A 162 5.71 -17.53 27.66
CA THR A 162 5.86 -18.90 28.16
C THR A 162 6.11 -18.91 29.66
N ASP A 163 6.97 -18.00 30.15
CA ASP A 163 7.32 -17.90 31.58
C ASP A 163 6.19 -17.31 32.41
N GLN A 164 5.40 -16.41 31.86
CA GLN A 164 4.26 -15.76 32.50
C GLN A 164 3.03 -15.75 31.56
N PRO A 165 2.27 -16.85 31.48
CA PRO A 165 1.15 -16.98 30.56
C PRO A 165 0.00 -16.02 30.89
N VAL A 166 -0.25 -15.04 30.03
CA VAL A 166 -1.42 -14.16 30.08
C VAL A 166 -2.23 -14.39 28.79
N LEU A 167 -3.00 -15.49 28.78
CA LEU A 167 -3.81 -15.92 27.63
C LEU A 167 -5.29 -15.80 27.98
N SER A 168 -6.10 -15.34 27.03
CA SER A 168 -7.52 -15.08 27.20
C SER A 168 -8.34 -16.08 26.37
N GLY A 169 -8.79 -17.17 26.99
CA GLY A 169 -9.65 -18.17 26.36
C GLY A 169 -8.91 -19.31 25.65
N LEU A 170 -9.67 -20.34 25.27
CA LEU A 170 -9.13 -21.57 24.67
C LEU A 170 -8.51 -21.35 23.28
N GLU A 171 -9.07 -20.48 22.49
CA GLU A 171 -8.58 -20.14 21.15
C GLU A 171 -7.16 -19.54 21.19
N GLU A 172 -6.89 -18.59 22.11
CA GLU A 172 -5.53 -18.04 22.28
C GLU A 172 -4.53 -19.13 22.73
N ILE A 173 -4.97 -20.10 23.53
CA ILE A 173 -4.11 -21.21 23.98
C ILE A 173 -3.76 -22.13 22.81
N GLU A 174 -4.71 -22.45 21.93
CA GLU A 174 -4.48 -23.26 20.75
C GLU A 174 -3.52 -22.57 19.77
N HIS A 175 -3.78 -21.30 19.48
CA HIS A 175 -2.90 -20.49 18.64
C HIS A 175 -1.48 -20.37 19.24
N TYR A 176 -1.38 -20.17 20.56
CA TYR A 176 -0.09 -20.13 21.25
C TYR A 176 0.70 -21.42 21.09
N ARG A 177 0.06 -22.58 21.28
CA ARG A 177 0.70 -23.91 21.10
C ARG A 177 1.19 -24.09 19.66
N ALA A 178 0.38 -23.70 18.68
CA ALA A 178 0.76 -23.75 17.26
C ALA A 178 1.98 -22.88 16.98
N ILE A 179 1.98 -21.63 17.45
CA ILE A 179 3.10 -20.69 17.26
C ILE A 179 4.37 -21.19 17.96
N ALA A 180 4.27 -21.71 19.20
CA ALA A 180 5.40 -22.22 19.96
C ALA A 180 6.01 -23.51 19.35
N ALA A 181 5.19 -24.34 18.71
CA ALA A 181 5.66 -25.50 17.96
C ALA A 181 6.35 -25.08 16.65
N TRP A 182 5.76 -24.15 15.92
CA TRP A 182 6.30 -23.61 14.66
C TRP A 182 7.60 -22.84 14.85
N GLU A 183 7.77 -22.08 15.95
CA GLU A 183 9.02 -21.37 16.24
C GLU A 183 10.26 -22.26 16.19
N LYS A 184 10.13 -23.54 16.58
CA LYS A 184 11.23 -24.52 16.60
C LYS A 184 11.66 -24.96 15.20
N THR A 185 10.81 -24.79 14.20
CA THR A 185 11.02 -25.30 12.83
C THR A 185 11.23 -24.20 11.81
N THR A 186 10.65 -23.01 12.04
CA THR A 186 10.78 -21.88 11.11
C THR A 186 12.19 -21.33 11.05
N GLN A 187 12.62 -21.00 9.83
CA GLN A 187 13.89 -20.32 9.56
C GLN A 187 13.73 -18.82 9.38
N THR A 188 12.52 -18.35 9.07
CA THR A 188 12.26 -16.95 8.77
C THR A 188 11.48 -16.25 9.87
N GLY A 189 10.66 -16.95 10.64
CA GLY A 189 9.76 -16.39 11.61
C GLY A 189 8.63 -15.55 10.99
N ASP A 190 8.40 -15.69 9.68
CA ASP A 190 7.35 -14.95 8.95
C ASP A 190 5.98 -15.57 9.22
N ARG A 191 5.06 -14.74 9.69
CA ARG A 191 3.68 -15.12 9.95
C ARG A 191 2.97 -15.79 8.76
N ALA A 192 3.36 -15.48 7.53
CA ALA A 192 2.76 -16.09 6.33
C ALA A 192 2.92 -17.62 6.28
N GLU A 193 3.87 -18.18 7.02
CA GLU A 193 4.03 -19.63 7.18
C GLU A 193 2.91 -20.28 8.04
N LEU A 194 2.15 -19.46 8.80
CA LEU A 194 1.05 -19.89 9.68
C LEU A 194 -0.31 -19.67 9.00
N ALA A 195 -0.65 -20.48 8.01
CA ALA A 195 -1.88 -20.33 7.23
C ALA A 195 -3.17 -20.42 8.07
N GLU A 196 -3.15 -21.16 9.17
CA GLU A 196 -4.31 -21.36 10.06
C GLU A 196 -4.53 -20.19 11.04
N LEU A 197 -3.55 -19.29 11.21
CA LEU A 197 -3.68 -18.17 12.12
C LEU A 197 -4.47 -17.02 11.49
N PRO A 198 -5.62 -16.59 12.07
CA PRO A 198 -6.43 -15.50 11.52
C PRO A 198 -5.64 -14.20 11.34
N GLU A 199 -5.89 -13.46 10.25
CA GLU A 199 -5.18 -12.18 9.99
C GLU A 199 -5.27 -11.19 11.15
N ALA A 200 -6.41 -11.09 11.81
CA ALA A 200 -6.66 -10.21 12.95
C ALA A 200 -6.44 -10.91 14.31
N SER A 201 -5.46 -11.81 14.42
CA SER A 201 -5.17 -12.52 15.69
C SER A 201 -4.68 -11.55 16.76
N ALA A 202 -5.43 -11.45 17.86
CA ALA A 202 -5.04 -10.66 19.03
C ALA A 202 -3.73 -11.18 19.66
N LEU A 203 -3.52 -12.49 19.64
CA LEU A 203 -2.29 -13.10 20.13
C LEU A 203 -1.07 -12.69 19.31
N TRP A 204 -1.20 -12.61 17.97
CA TRP A 204 -0.08 -12.18 17.13
C TRP A 204 0.38 -10.76 17.47
N TYR A 205 -0.54 -9.85 17.76
CA TYR A 205 -0.19 -8.50 18.22
C TYR A 205 0.62 -8.46 19.53
N LYS A 206 0.45 -9.48 20.38
CA LYS A 206 1.28 -9.62 21.60
C LYS A 206 2.68 -10.15 21.29
N LEU A 207 2.85 -10.90 20.19
CA LEU A 207 4.06 -11.66 19.86
C LEU A 207 4.90 -11.08 18.70
N ASP A 208 4.36 -10.14 17.92
CA ASP A 208 5.07 -9.58 16.77
C ASP A 208 6.33 -8.78 17.18
N ALA A 209 7.27 -8.66 16.21
CA ALA A 209 8.56 -8.03 16.43
C ALA A 209 8.53 -6.51 16.22
N ARG A 210 7.41 -5.82 16.52
CA ARG A 210 7.29 -4.36 16.35
C ARG A 210 8.46 -3.59 16.98
N ALA A 211 8.79 -2.43 16.41
CA ALA A 211 9.94 -1.64 16.82
C ALA A 211 9.80 -1.07 18.23
N ASP A 212 8.57 -0.68 18.60
CA ASP A 212 8.24 0.07 19.81
C ASP A 212 8.63 -0.61 21.13
N THR A 213 8.79 -1.93 21.10
CA THR A 213 9.13 -2.75 22.27
C THR A 213 10.41 -3.57 22.06
N CYS A 214 11.16 -3.27 21.01
CA CYS A 214 12.39 -4.01 20.67
C CYS A 214 13.61 -3.45 21.38
N LEU A 215 14.39 -4.31 22.03
CA LEU A 215 15.63 -3.97 22.74
C LEU A 215 16.86 -3.84 21.84
N GLY A 216 16.74 -4.14 20.55
CA GLY A 216 17.89 -4.13 19.65
C GLY A 216 18.98 -5.10 20.13
N GLN A 217 20.24 -4.68 20.08
CA GLN A 217 21.41 -5.47 20.44
C GLN A 217 21.46 -5.92 21.92
N LYS A 218 20.75 -5.22 22.79
CA LYS A 218 20.67 -5.57 24.22
C LYS A 218 19.68 -6.70 24.52
N CYS A 219 18.98 -7.19 23.48
CA CYS A 219 18.05 -8.31 23.61
C CYS A 219 18.82 -9.64 23.82
N LYS A 220 18.42 -10.43 24.80
CA LYS A 220 19.00 -11.76 25.04
C LYS A 220 18.89 -12.70 23.84
N GLU A 221 17.85 -12.50 23.01
CA GLU A 221 17.59 -13.27 21.80
C GLU A 221 18.19 -12.64 20.53
N TRP A 222 19.08 -11.64 20.65
CA TRP A 222 19.62 -10.89 19.51
C TRP A 222 20.24 -11.78 18.44
N GLU A 223 21.13 -12.72 18.83
CA GLU A 223 21.81 -13.62 17.91
C GLU A 223 20.85 -14.56 17.16
N ARG A 224 19.72 -14.89 17.77
CA ARG A 224 18.70 -15.79 17.21
C ARG A 224 17.47 -15.03 16.71
N CYS A 225 17.50 -13.70 16.68
CA CYS A 225 16.39 -12.85 16.31
C CYS A 225 16.09 -12.94 14.81
N PHE A 226 14.85 -13.23 14.44
CA PHE A 226 14.44 -13.28 13.04
C PHE A 226 14.64 -11.95 12.30
N ILE A 227 14.49 -10.81 12.99
CA ILE A 227 14.76 -9.49 12.41
C ILE A 227 16.25 -9.28 12.17
N THR A 228 17.11 -9.70 13.10
CA THR A 228 18.58 -9.63 12.93
C THR A 228 19.02 -10.50 11.76
N GLU A 229 18.52 -11.73 11.69
CA GLU A 229 18.83 -12.66 10.61
C GLU A 229 18.33 -12.15 9.25
N MET A 230 17.12 -11.60 9.20
CA MET A 230 16.57 -10.99 7.97
C MET A 230 17.46 -9.85 7.47
N ARG A 231 17.90 -8.95 8.37
CA ARG A 231 18.81 -7.84 8.03
C ARG A 231 20.18 -8.31 7.55
N ARG A 232 20.74 -9.33 8.21
CA ARG A 232 22.00 -9.94 7.79
C ARG A 232 21.90 -10.52 6.38
N ARG A 233 20.84 -11.29 6.09
CA ARG A 233 20.57 -11.82 4.74
C ARG A 233 20.42 -10.71 3.71
N ALA A 234 19.73 -9.62 4.05
CA ALA A 234 19.58 -8.48 3.15
C ALA A 234 20.92 -7.78 2.86
N ALA A 235 21.78 -7.64 3.89
CA ALA A 235 23.12 -7.05 3.71
C ALA A 235 24.04 -7.92 2.83
N GLU A 236 23.82 -9.23 2.79
CA GLU A 236 24.58 -10.19 1.99
C GLU A 236 23.99 -10.40 0.59
N SER A 237 22.78 -9.91 0.31
CA SER A 237 22.08 -10.17 -0.95
C SER A 237 22.33 -9.09 -2.01
N ASP A 238 22.34 -9.50 -3.29
CA ASP A 238 22.43 -8.62 -4.43
C ASP A 238 21.07 -8.05 -4.82
N ILE A 239 20.00 -8.83 -4.63
CA ILE A 239 18.62 -8.41 -4.93
C ILE A 239 17.80 -8.46 -3.64
N ILE A 240 17.21 -7.33 -3.29
CA ILE A 240 16.40 -7.18 -2.08
C ILE A 240 14.98 -6.84 -2.47
N ILE A 241 14.04 -7.74 -2.20
CA ILE A 241 12.63 -7.57 -2.54
C ILE A 241 11.87 -7.05 -1.33
N VAL A 242 11.22 -5.89 -1.47
CA VAL A 242 10.44 -5.22 -0.43
C VAL A 242 9.09 -4.76 -0.97
N ASN A 243 8.18 -4.32 -0.10
CA ASN A 243 7.05 -3.54 -0.56
C ASN A 243 7.31 -2.03 -0.40
N HIS A 244 6.50 -1.21 -1.08
CA HIS A 244 6.63 0.25 -1.01
C HIS A 244 6.53 0.78 0.42
N HIS A 245 5.67 0.20 1.24
CA HIS A 245 5.52 0.60 2.64
C HIS A 245 6.82 0.42 3.43
N LEU A 246 7.52 -0.71 3.28
CA LEU A 246 8.80 -0.92 3.96
C LEU A 246 9.89 0.00 3.41
N PHE A 247 9.90 0.23 2.10
CA PHE A 247 10.85 1.14 1.45
C PHE A 247 10.71 2.57 1.98
N PHE A 248 9.50 3.12 2.01
CA PHE A 248 9.27 4.47 2.52
C PHE A 248 9.40 4.59 4.04
N ALA A 249 9.09 3.53 4.80
CA ALA A 249 9.39 3.49 6.22
C ALA A 249 10.90 3.58 6.50
N ASP A 250 11.70 2.86 5.71
CA ASP A 250 13.16 2.92 5.79
C ASP A 250 13.69 4.32 5.41
N LEU A 251 13.17 4.88 4.33
CA LEU A 251 13.54 6.22 3.89
C LEU A 251 13.22 7.28 4.94
N SER A 252 12.04 7.20 5.58
CA SER A 252 11.65 8.10 6.66
C SER A 252 12.60 8.00 7.87
N ILE A 253 12.98 6.77 8.29
CA ILE A 253 13.94 6.54 9.37
C ILE A 253 15.33 7.14 9.03
N LYS A 254 15.80 6.94 7.79
CA LYS A 254 17.08 7.49 7.32
C LYS A 254 17.08 9.01 7.30
N LEU A 255 15.95 9.63 6.95
CA LEU A 255 15.80 11.08 6.99
C LEU A 255 15.81 11.62 8.42
N GLU A 256 15.10 10.96 9.35
CA GLU A 256 15.12 11.33 10.77
C GLU A 256 16.52 11.23 11.40
N ALA A 257 17.39 10.39 10.84
CA ALA A 257 18.76 10.19 11.31
C ALA A 257 19.81 10.98 10.52
N ASP A 258 19.45 12.09 9.85
CA ASP A 258 20.34 12.92 9.01
C ASP A 258 21.06 12.13 7.89
N GLY A 259 20.44 11.07 7.40
CA GLY A 259 21.02 10.23 6.37
C GLY A 259 22.19 9.38 6.84
N ALA A 260 22.29 9.11 8.16
CA ALA A 260 23.28 8.16 8.67
C ALA A 260 23.10 6.81 7.97
N PRO A 261 24.14 6.25 7.33
CA PRO A 261 24.04 5.06 6.49
C PRO A 261 23.44 3.85 7.20
N ASP A 262 23.72 3.71 8.49
CA ASP A 262 23.34 2.56 9.31
C ASP A 262 22.01 2.74 10.06
N ALA A 263 21.34 3.87 9.89
CA ALA A 263 20.09 4.16 10.63
C ALA A 263 18.90 3.36 10.12
N GLY A 264 18.90 2.97 8.85
CA GLY A 264 17.80 2.30 8.19
C GLY A 264 17.65 0.81 8.51
N VAL A 265 16.67 0.21 7.90
CA VAL A 265 16.38 -1.23 7.92
C VAL A 265 16.94 -1.89 6.66
N LEU A 266 16.93 -1.18 5.53
CA LEU A 266 17.42 -1.63 4.24
C LEU A 266 18.90 -1.23 4.05
N PRO A 267 19.72 -2.11 3.49
CA PRO A 267 21.10 -1.76 3.14
C PRO A 267 21.12 -0.65 2.06
N GLU A 268 22.25 0.05 1.99
CA GLU A 268 22.45 1.05 0.96
C GLU A 268 22.43 0.41 -0.44
N CYS A 269 21.76 1.09 -1.36
CA CYS A 269 21.59 0.65 -2.72
C CYS A 269 21.50 1.85 -3.67
N GLY A 270 22.33 1.86 -4.72
CA GLY A 270 22.31 2.91 -5.75
C GLY A 270 21.21 2.75 -6.78
N SER A 271 20.55 1.60 -6.85
CA SER A 271 19.56 1.29 -7.88
C SER A 271 18.28 0.71 -7.28
N VAL A 272 17.13 1.22 -7.70
CA VAL A 272 15.81 0.76 -7.21
C VAL A 272 14.85 0.57 -8.37
N ILE A 273 14.14 -0.57 -8.37
CA ILE A 273 13.00 -0.82 -9.26
C ILE A 273 11.72 -0.63 -8.44
N PHE A 274 10.83 0.24 -8.88
CA PHE A 274 9.49 0.44 -8.31
C PHE A 274 8.45 -0.20 -9.24
N ASP A 275 7.93 -1.36 -8.86
CA ASP A 275 6.83 -2.02 -9.57
C ASP A 275 5.49 -1.61 -8.98
N GLU A 276 4.49 -1.35 -9.82
CA GLU A 276 3.23 -0.68 -9.49
C GLU A 276 3.45 0.77 -8.98
N ALA A 277 4.32 1.50 -9.68
CA ALA A 277 4.78 2.84 -9.29
C ALA A 277 3.68 3.91 -9.20
N HIS A 278 2.47 3.62 -9.70
CA HIS A 278 1.29 4.48 -9.55
C HIS A 278 0.84 4.66 -8.08
N GLU A 279 1.27 3.77 -7.16
CA GLU A 279 0.95 3.85 -5.73
C GLU A 279 1.91 4.75 -4.93
N LEU A 280 3.06 5.13 -5.51
CA LEU A 280 4.16 5.77 -4.78
C LEU A 280 3.77 7.10 -4.15
N GLU A 281 2.99 7.94 -4.84
CA GLU A 281 2.59 9.25 -4.34
C GLU A 281 1.77 9.14 -3.05
N GLU A 282 0.77 8.25 -3.02
CA GLU A 282 -0.09 8.07 -1.86
C GLU A 282 0.70 7.48 -0.68
N ILE A 283 1.52 6.48 -0.96
CA ILE A 283 2.32 5.82 0.08
C ILE A 283 3.35 6.78 0.65
N ALA A 284 4.06 7.53 -0.19
CA ALA A 284 5.02 8.56 0.25
C ALA A 284 4.34 9.62 1.13
N GLY A 285 3.17 10.11 0.72
CA GLY A 285 2.39 11.07 1.51
C GLY A 285 2.04 10.57 2.90
N ASN A 286 1.76 9.28 3.06
CA ASN A 286 1.46 8.68 4.35
C ASN A 286 2.73 8.57 5.24
N TYR A 287 3.90 8.29 4.68
CA TYR A 287 5.14 8.13 5.45
C TYR A 287 5.83 9.45 5.80
N PHE A 288 5.70 10.47 4.95
CA PHE A 288 6.19 11.81 5.26
C PHE A 288 5.18 12.63 6.08
N GLY A 289 3.99 12.11 6.29
CA GLY A 289 2.97 12.70 7.15
C GLY A 289 3.13 12.35 8.63
N ILE A 290 2.43 13.10 9.46
CA ILE A 290 2.35 12.87 10.91
C ILE A 290 0.94 12.39 11.25
N SER A 291 0.86 11.36 12.10
CA SER A 291 -0.41 10.80 12.58
C SER A 291 -0.40 10.65 14.10
N VAL A 292 -1.31 11.32 14.78
CA VAL A 292 -1.53 11.20 16.23
C VAL A 292 -2.95 10.68 16.46
N SER A 293 -3.11 9.66 17.33
CA SER A 293 -4.43 9.09 17.60
C SER A 293 -4.64 8.77 19.08
N ASN A 294 -5.90 8.73 19.49
CA ASN A 294 -6.28 8.25 20.83
C ASN A 294 -5.74 6.83 21.09
N LEU A 295 -5.70 5.97 20.07
CA LEU A 295 -5.16 4.61 20.21
C LEU A 295 -3.67 4.61 20.57
N ARG A 296 -2.86 5.46 19.93
CA ARG A 296 -1.42 5.58 20.25
C ARG A 296 -1.18 6.06 21.69
N MET A 297 -2.06 6.90 22.24
CA MET A 297 -2.02 7.34 23.64
C MET A 297 -2.35 6.17 24.58
N ASP A 298 -3.40 5.41 24.26
CA ASP A 298 -3.81 4.23 25.04
C ASP A 298 -2.71 3.13 24.99
N GLU A 299 -2.08 2.92 23.85
CA GLU A 299 -0.97 1.96 23.69
C GLU A 299 0.24 2.38 24.53
N LEU A 300 0.67 3.65 24.42
CA LEU A 300 1.79 4.16 25.23
C LEU A 300 1.55 3.93 26.73
N THR A 301 0.39 4.35 27.24
CA THR A 301 0.09 4.23 28.67
C THR A 301 0.00 2.78 29.13
N ARG A 302 -0.52 1.87 28.31
CA ARG A 302 -0.58 0.43 28.60
C ARG A 302 0.80 -0.20 28.62
N ASP A 303 1.64 0.13 27.64
CA ASP A 303 2.99 -0.41 27.54
C ASP A 303 3.86 0.04 28.72
N VAL A 304 3.76 1.32 29.12
CA VAL A 304 4.45 1.86 30.31
C VAL A 304 3.99 1.12 31.56
N GLU A 305 2.67 1.01 31.79
CA GLU A 305 2.12 0.34 32.97
C GLU A 305 2.57 -1.11 33.04
N HIS A 306 2.46 -1.86 31.96
CA HIS A 306 2.83 -3.26 31.88
C HIS A 306 4.33 -3.48 32.12
N LEU A 307 5.20 -2.65 31.51
CA LEU A 307 6.64 -2.74 31.72
C LEU A 307 7.02 -2.50 33.18
N LEU A 308 6.53 -1.40 33.76
CA LEU A 308 6.94 -1.02 35.11
C LEU A 308 6.38 -1.93 36.19
N GLN A 309 5.20 -2.53 35.98
CA GLN A 309 4.68 -3.59 36.87
C GLN A 309 5.57 -4.84 36.80
N ARG A 310 5.97 -5.28 35.60
CA ARG A 310 6.85 -6.42 35.41
C ARG A 310 8.22 -6.23 36.07
N GLU A 311 8.81 -5.05 35.91
CA GLU A 311 10.13 -4.71 36.46
C GLU A 311 10.07 -4.24 37.94
N LYS A 312 8.87 -4.18 38.54
CA LYS A 312 8.65 -3.70 39.92
C LYS A 312 9.11 -2.26 40.16
N LEU A 313 9.04 -1.43 39.11
CA LEU A 313 9.42 -0.01 39.11
C LEU A 313 8.18 0.92 39.17
N TYR A 314 7.00 0.37 39.39
CA TYR A 314 5.75 1.12 39.39
C TYR A 314 5.63 1.97 40.64
N THR A 315 5.61 3.29 40.49
CA THR A 315 5.53 4.26 41.59
C THR A 315 4.18 5.01 41.57
N PRO A 316 3.71 5.57 42.70
CA PRO A 316 2.52 6.40 42.70
C PRO A 316 2.58 7.61 41.75
N GLN A 317 3.77 8.22 41.59
CA GLN A 317 4.02 9.36 40.69
C GLN A 317 3.78 8.97 39.25
N ILE A 318 4.37 7.85 38.80
CA ILE A 318 4.19 7.30 37.47
C ILE A 318 2.74 6.85 37.24
N SER A 319 2.13 6.20 38.23
CA SER A 319 0.70 5.85 38.18
C SER A 319 -0.17 7.09 37.90
N GLY A 320 0.08 8.17 38.64
CA GLY A 320 -0.61 9.45 38.45
C GLY A 320 -0.36 10.05 37.08
N ALA A 321 0.88 9.96 36.54
CA ALA A 321 1.22 10.44 35.21
C ALA A 321 0.52 9.64 34.09
N ILE A 322 0.49 8.30 34.21
CA ILE A 322 -0.24 7.41 33.29
C ILE A 322 -1.72 7.76 33.28
N GLN A 323 -2.33 7.86 34.47
CA GLN A 323 -3.75 8.18 34.58
C GLN A 323 -4.06 9.56 34.01
N SER A 324 -3.19 10.55 34.24
CA SER A 324 -3.33 11.89 33.66
C SER A 324 -3.33 11.85 32.13
N VAL A 325 -2.41 11.12 31.51
CA VAL A 325 -2.40 10.97 30.03
C VAL A 325 -3.69 10.32 29.55
N ARG A 326 -4.19 9.28 30.18
CA ARG A 326 -5.45 8.61 29.81
C ARG A 326 -6.65 9.55 29.87
N GLU A 327 -6.83 10.23 30.99
CA GLU A 327 -7.97 11.13 31.21
C GLU A 327 -7.92 12.33 30.27
N ARG A 328 -6.75 13.00 30.15
CA ARG A 328 -6.57 14.14 29.28
C ARG A 328 -6.70 13.78 27.81
N SER A 329 -6.19 12.61 27.40
CA SER A 329 -6.37 12.10 26.04
C SER A 329 -7.85 11.85 25.73
N GLN A 330 -8.58 11.16 26.61
CA GLN A 330 -10.01 10.90 26.41
C GLN A 330 -10.80 12.21 26.30
N LEU A 331 -10.53 13.17 27.16
CA LEU A 331 -11.19 14.48 27.12
C LEU A 331 -10.87 15.21 25.80
N PHE A 332 -9.60 15.39 25.47
CA PHE A 332 -9.17 16.12 24.28
C PHE A 332 -9.75 15.51 22.99
N PHE A 333 -9.62 14.20 22.79
CA PHE A 333 -10.16 13.55 21.60
C PHE A 333 -11.69 13.55 21.54
N SER A 334 -12.40 13.67 22.69
CA SER A 334 -13.86 13.79 22.70
C SER A 334 -14.36 15.16 22.26
N LEU A 335 -13.55 16.21 22.40
CA LEU A 335 -13.87 17.58 21.99
C LEU A 335 -13.71 17.79 20.48
N LEU A 336 -12.93 16.95 19.78
CA LEU A 336 -12.72 17.07 18.35
C LEU A 336 -14.05 16.90 17.58
N PRO A 337 -14.20 17.59 16.41
CA PRO A 337 -15.40 17.51 15.59
C PRO A 337 -15.88 16.08 15.36
N ALA A 338 -17.19 15.84 15.44
CA ALA A 338 -17.79 14.50 15.47
C ALA A 338 -18.12 13.92 14.08
N ASN A 339 -17.72 14.59 13.00
CA ASN A 339 -17.97 14.13 11.62
C ASN A 339 -17.34 12.74 11.39
N GLU A 340 -18.08 11.84 10.74
CA GLU A 340 -17.55 10.52 10.36
C GLU A 340 -16.67 10.59 9.11
N GLY A 341 -15.71 9.68 9.01
CA GLY A 341 -14.80 9.56 7.87
C GLY A 341 -13.63 10.53 7.94
N ARG A 342 -13.22 11.04 6.77
CA ARG A 342 -12.07 11.95 6.57
C ARG A 342 -12.58 13.35 6.28
N PHE A 343 -12.08 14.34 6.99
CA PHE A 343 -12.47 15.74 6.78
C PHE A 343 -11.34 16.69 7.17
N ALA A 344 -11.25 17.84 6.48
CA ALA A 344 -10.26 18.86 6.75
C ALA A 344 -10.46 19.46 8.15
N PHE A 345 -9.36 19.82 8.81
CA PHE A 345 -9.39 20.47 10.11
C PHE A 345 -8.91 21.90 10.01
N ASP A 346 -9.56 22.68 9.13
CA ASP A 346 -9.22 24.09 8.90
C ASP A 346 -9.50 24.98 10.11
N SER A 347 -10.49 24.60 10.95
CA SER A 347 -10.88 25.30 12.18
C SER A 347 -9.96 25.00 13.39
N ARG A 348 -8.69 24.61 13.15
CA ARG A 348 -7.75 24.28 14.27
C ARG A 348 -7.48 25.47 15.18
N ARG A 349 -7.40 26.67 14.62
CA ARG A 349 -7.12 27.88 15.39
C ARG A 349 -8.29 28.21 16.32
N GLU A 350 -9.50 28.21 15.79
CA GLU A 350 -10.72 28.41 16.56
C GLU A 350 -10.88 27.31 17.62
N PHE A 351 -10.58 26.08 17.26
CA PHE A 351 -10.60 24.97 18.22
C PHE A 351 -9.60 25.18 19.36
N LEU A 352 -8.39 25.67 19.09
CA LEU A 352 -7.39 25.96 20.12
C LEU A 352 -7.76 27.19 20.97
N GLU A 353 -8.46 28.17 20.41
CA GLU A 353 -8.98 29.31 21.18
C GLU A 353 -10.06 28.85 22.21
N GLU A 354 -10.87 27.87 21.84
CA GLU A 354 -11.94 27.33 22.69
C GLU A 354 -11.45 26.24 23.66
N ASN A 355 -10.50 25.37 23.23
CA ASN A 355 -10.10 24.17 23.95
C ASN A 355 -8.57 24.11 24.19
N GLY A 356 -7.92 25.28 24.24
CA GLY A 356 -6.47 25.33 24.40
C GLY A 356 -5.96 24.82 25.74
N GLU A 357 -6.78 24.95 26.81
CA GLU A 357 -6.44 24.41 28.13
C GLU A 357 -6.35 22.88 28.12
N GLU A 358 -7.29 22.21 27.47
CA GLU A 358 -7.32 20.75 27.34
C GLU A 358 -6.17 20.22 26.47
N PHE A 359 -5.86 20.94 25.38
CA PHE A 359 -4.71 20.64 24.55
C PHE A 359 -3.41 20.75 25.33
N LEU A 360 -3.18 21.89 26.04
CA LEU A 360 -2.00 22.11 26.86
C LEU A 360 -1.91 21.09 28.01
N ALA A 361 -3.03 20.74 28.64
CA ALA A 361 -3.06 19.78 29.71
C ALA A 361 -2.66 18.36 29.21
N LEU A 362 -3.10 17.95 28.01
CA LEU A 362 -2.66 16.69 27.41
C LEU A 362 -1.16 16.75 27.05
N ASN A 363 -0.70 17.84 26.45
CA ASN A 363 0.70 18.01 26.07
C ASN A 363 1.63 17.97 27.29
N GLN A 364 1.25 18.66 28.38
CA GLN A 364 1.96 18.62 29.65
C GLN A 364 1.95 17.26 30.33
N SER A 365 0.85 16.50 30.22
CA SER A 365 0.76 15.16 30.78
C SER A 365 1.72 14.18 30.07
N LEU A 366 1.89 14.30 28.75
CA LEU A 366 2.89 13.54 27.98
C LEU A 366 4.32 13.91 28.38
N TYR A 367 4.60 15.20 28.52
CA TYR A 367 5.90 15.68 29.00
C TYR A 367 6.21 15.13 30.40
N ARG A 368 5.26 15.25 31.32
CA ARG A 368 5.40 14.74 32.70
C ARG A 368 5.64 13.24 32.71
N LEU A 369 4.92 12.46 31.92
CA LEU A 369 5.14 11.00 31.82
C LEU A 369 6.58 10.71 31.35
N GLY A 370 7.07 11.41 30.32
CA GLY A 370 8.45 11.29 29.85
C GLY A 370 9.47 11.64 30.96
N ALA A 371 9.28 12.75 31.68
CA ALA A 371 10.13 13.17 32.76
C ALA A 371 10.19 12.19 33.94
N GLU A 372 9.04 11.65 34.37
CA GLU A 372 8.97 10.65 35.43
C GLU A 372 9.70 9.34 35.02
N LEU A 373 9.59 8.92 33.75
CA LEU A 373 10.34 7.79 33.21
C LEU A 373 11.84 8.04 33.19
N GLU A 374 12.25 9.29 32.88
CA GLU A 374 13.66 9.68 32.92
C GLU A 374 14.27 9.72 34.33
N GLN A 375 13.48 9.92 35.36
CA GLN A 375 13.97 10.00 36.74
C GLN A 375 14.09 8.63 37.42
N LEU A 376 13.69 7.52 36.79
CA LEU A 376 13.82 6.18 37.34
C LEU A 376 15.28 5.86 37.66
N PRO A 377 15.60 5.37 38.88
CA PRO A 377 17.00 5.15 39.31
C PRO A 377 17.68 3.99 38.60
N GLN A 378 16.93 2.97 38.20
CA GLN A 378 17.39 1.85 37.41
C GLN A 378 16.49 1.74 36.18
N LYS A 379 17.05 2.01 34.99
CA LYS A 379 16.28 2.08 33.75
C LYS A 379 16.56 0.84 32.89
N PRO A 380 15.60 -0.10 32.79
CA PRO A 380 15.63 -1.06 31.71
C PRO A 380 15.65 -0.34 30.36
N GLU A 381 16.23 -0.97 29.33
CA GLU A 381 16.33 -0.37 27.99
C GLU A 381 14.98 0.01 27.40
N GLU A 382 13.95 -0.77 27.72
CA GLU A 382 12.57 -0.51 27.29
C GLU A 382 12.06 0.86 27.77
N VAL A 383 12.51 1.33 28.93
CA VAL A 383 12.11 2.65 29.45
C VAL A 383 12.58 3.78 28.55
N PHE A 384 13.80 3.72 28.00
CA PHE A 384 14.29 4.74 27.06
C PHE A 384 13.41 4.82 25.79
N THR A 385 12.98 3.66 25.28
CA THR A 385 12.08 3.60 24.14
C THR A 385 10.71 4.22 24.45
N LEU A 386 10.15 3.94 25.62
CA LEU A 386 8.86 4.48 26.04
C LEU A 386 8.93 5.99 26.31
N THR A 387 10.02 6.46 26.92
CA THR A 387 10.29 7.89 27.11
C THR A 387 10.32 8.61 25.75
N ARG A 388 11.08 8.09 24.79
CA ARG A 388 11.14 8.64 23.44
C ARG A 388 9.78 8.67 22.76
N ARG A 389 8.95 7.61 22.91
CA ARG A 389 7.57 7.58 22.39
C ARG A 389 6.70 8.68 22.98
N ALA A 390 6.80 8.94 24.30
CA ALA A 390 6.06 10.00 24.95
C ALA A 390 6.45 11.38 24.39
N GLN A 391 7.76 11.64 24.25
CA GLN A 391 8.31 12.87 23.68
C GLN A 391 7.90 13.04 22.21
N GLN A 392 7.98 11.97 21.39
CA GLN A 392 7.56 12.02 19.99
C GLN A 392 6.06 12.34 19.87
N LEU A 393 5.20 11.70 20.66
CA LEU A 393 3.77 12.00 20.64
C LEU A 393 3.48 13.45 21.05
N GLN A 394 4.21 13.97 22.02
CA GLN A 394 4.12 15.38 22.45
C GLN A 394 4.46 16.34 21.30
N VAL A 395 5.61 16.14 20.64
CA VAL A 395 6.05 17.00 19.54
C VAL A 395 5.11 16.88 18.33
N GLN A 396 4.71 15.64 17.99
CA GLN A 396 3.79 15.40 16.89
C GLN A 396 2.41 16.02 17.14
N LEU A 397 1.88 15.93 18.36
CA LEU A 397 0.61 16.55 18.72
C LEU A 397 0.69 18.08 18.59
N ARG A 398 1.77 18.69 19.09
CA ARG A 398 2.01 20.13 18.93
C ARG A 398 2.09 20.54 17.47
N PHE A 399 2.84 19.81 16.66
CA PHE A 399 2.95 20.11 15.24
C PHE A 399 1.58 20.07 14.56
N VAL A 400 0.80 19.00 14.77
CA VAL A 400 -0.53 18.88 14.14
C VAL A 400 -1.47 20.00 14.57
N MET A 401 -1.39 20.45 15.81
CA MET A 401 -2.31 21.46 16.34
C MET A 401 -1.86 22.90 16.09
N GLU A 402 -0.56 23.20 16.21
CA GLU A 402 -0.04 24.57 16.23
C GLU A 402 0.63 25.00 14.91
N SER A 403 1.04 24.05 14.04
CA SER A 403 1.78 24.40 12.80
C SER A 403 0.91 25.16 11.80
N GLU A 404 1.49 26.16 11.19
CA GLU A 404 0.92 26.98 10.10
C GLU A 404 1.56 26.69 8.74
N ASP A 405 2.24 25.52 8.58
CA ASP A 405 2.89 25.15 7.33
C ASP A 405 1.88 25.11 6.16
N PRO A 406 2.02 26.00 5.15
CA PRO A 406 1.10 26.06 4.02
C PRO A 406 1.21 24.86 3.07
N ASN A 407 2.29 24.08 3.17
CA ASN A 407 2.52 22.90 2.34
C ASN A 407 1.97 21.62 2.97
N THR A 408 1.33 21.73 4.13
CA THR A 408 0.77 20.61 4.87
C THR A 408 -0.74 20.76 5.02
N VAL A 409 -1.49 19.72 4.70
CA VAL A 409 -2.92 19.63 5.01
C VAL A 409 -3.12 18.95 6.34
N PHE A 410 -3.94 19.57 7.20
CA PHE A 410 -4.31 19.04 8.50
C PHE A 410 -5.75 18.54 8.45
N TRP A 411 -5.97 17.31 8.93
CA TRP A 411 -7.27 16.68 8.80
C TRP A 411 -7.52 15.64 9.90
N ILE A 412 -8.79 15.29 10.07
CA ILE A 412 -9.24 14.31 11.04
C ILE A 412 -9.80 13.10 10.30
N GLU A 413 -9.49 11.89 10.81
CA GLU A 413 -10.14 10.67 10.39
C GLU A 413 -10.79 9.98 11.59
N ARG A 414 -12.08 9.70 11.47
CA ARG A 414 -12.82 8.88 12.44
C ARG A 414 -13.13 7.53 11.84
N ARG A 415 -12.62 6.47 12.45
CA ARG A 415 -12.89 5.09 12.08
C ARG A 415 -13.72 4.42 13.15
N GLY A 416 -15.01 4.11 12.87
CA GLY A 416 -15.82 3.27 13.74
C GLY A 416 -15.20 1.87 13.83
N PHE A 417 -15.21 1.28 15.02
CA PHE A 417 -14.79 -0.12 15.21
C PHE A 417 -15.85 -1.02 14.56
N ARG A 418 -15.68 -1.41 13.31
CA ARG A 418 -16.39 -2.55 12.75
C ARG A 418 -15.75 -3.78 13.37
N GLY A 419 -16.43 -4.42 14.32
CA GLY A 419 -16.04 -5.72 14.84
C GLY A 419 -15.76 -6.68 13.68
N ALA A 420 -14.79 -7.59 13.86
CA ALA A 420 -14.42 -8.56 12.84
C ALA A 420 -15.68 -9.23 12.26
N PRO A 421 -15.79 -9.39 10.91
CA PRO A 421 -16.89 -10.13 10.31
C PRO A 421 -16.80 -11.58 10.79
N GLY A 422 -17.78 -12.06 11.55
CA GLY A 422 -17.79 -13.43 12.06
C GLY A 422 -18.25 -13.59 13.52
N ALA A 423 -18.31 -12.52 14.30
CA ALA A 423 -18.97 -12.59 15.61
C ALA A 423 -20.48 -12.64 15.38
N LEU A 424 -21.09 -13.80 15.57
CA LEU A 424 -22.54 -14.01 15.60
C LEU A 424 -23.20 -12.83 16.32
N ALA A 425 -23.96 -12.05 15.57
CA ALA A 425 -24.70 -10.90 16.07
C ALA A 425 -25.74 -11.37 17.08
N ARG A 426 -25.36 -11.51 18.35
CA ARG A 426 -26.33 -11.44 19.43
C ARG A 426 -26.91 -10.03 19.39
N GLN A 427 -28.22 -9.97 19.22
CA GLN A 427 -29.01 -8.75 19.25
C GLN A 427 -28.75 -8.03 20.58
N LYS A 428 -27.77 -7.11 20.56
CA LYS A 428 -27.62 -6.12 21.64
C LYS A 428 -28.51 -4.94 21.32
N SER A 429 -29.20 -4.43 22.36
CA SER A 429 -30.07 -3.28 22.25
C SER A 429 -29.33 -2.06 21.68
N SER A 430 -30.08 -1.13 21.06
CA SER A 430 -29.53 0.08 20.44
C SER A 430 -28.75 0.99 21.41
N GLU A 431 -28.95 0.88 22.70
CA GLU A 431 -28.27 1.62 23.77
C GLU A 431 -26.93 0.94 24.16
N GLU A 432 -26.85 -0.40 24.20
CA GLU A 432 -25.58 -1.11 24.42
C GLU A 432 -24.64 -1.02 23.23
N LYS A 433 -25.12 -0.78 22.01
CA LYS A 433 -24.30 -0.50 20.81
C LYS A 433 -23.61 0.86 20.88
N ARG A 434 -24.17 1.84 21.58
CA ARG A 434 -23.58 3.19 21.74
C ARG A 434 -22.52 3.27 22.84
N ALA A 435 -22.59 2.44 23.87
CA ALA A 435 -21.70 2.50 25.03
C ALA A 435 -20.37 1.73 24.89
N GLY A 436 -20.18 0.91 23.85
CA GLY A 436 -19.04 -0.01 23.73
C GLY A 436 -18.14 0.13 22.50
N ALA A 437 -18.50 0.92 21.49
CA ALA A 437 -17.69 1.09 20.30
C ALA A 437 -16.71 2.27 20.47
N ARG A 438 -15.47 1.99 20.90
CA ARG A 438 -14.41 3.00 20.90
C ARG A 438 -14.14 3.42 19.44
N THR A 439 -14.43 4.67 19.11
CA THR A 439 -14.09 5.27 17.83
C THR A 439 -12.60 5.61 17.82
N ASN A 440 -11.87 5.13 16.84
CA ASN A 440 -10.48 5.54 16.63
C ASN A 440 -10.47 6.89 15.92
N ILE A 441 -9.82 7.88 16.53
CA ILE A 441 -9.72 9.23 16.01
C ILE A 441 -8.25 9.50 15.71
N PHE A 442 -7.98 9.91 14.47
CA PHE A 442 -6.65 10.24 14.00
C PHE A 442 -6.59 11.73 13.65
N LEU A 443 -5.66 12.44 14.23
CA LEU A 443 -5.21 13.74 13.80
C LEU A 443 -4.06 13.55 12.83
N GLN A 444 -4.18 14.11 11.63
CA GLN A 444 -3.26 13.89 10.53
C GLN A 444 -2.68 15.22 10.03
N ALA A 445 -1.40 15.21 9.71
CA ALA A 445 -0.73 16.25 8.95
C ALA A 445 -0.05 15.58 7.75
N THR A 446 -0.46 15.92 6.53
CA THR A 446 0.00 15.26 5.30
C THR A 446 0.58 16.29 4.35
N PRO A 447 1.80 16.10 3.79
CA PRO A 447 2.33 16.97 2.75
C PRO A 447 1.38 17.04 1.55
N ILE A 448 1.08 18.26 1.07
CA ILE A 448 0.24 18.45 -0.12
C ILE A 448 0.96 17.90 -1.35
N GLU A 449 2.27 18.17 -1.45
CA GLU A 449 3.12 17.71 -2.55
C GLU A 449 4.33 16.95 -2.03
N VAL A 450 4.44 15.70 -2.44
CA VAL A 450 5.57 14.84 -2.09
C VAL A 450 6.72 14.93 -3.09
N GLY A 451 6.48 15.49 -4.27
CA GLY A 451 7.45 15.52 -5.37
C GLY A 451 8.75 16.22 -4.99
N GLN A 452 8.69 17.36 -4.27
CA GLN A 452 9.89 18.06 -3.80
C GLN A 452 10.65 17.22 -2.78
N ILE A 453 9.95 16.62 -1.81
CA ILE A 453 10.58 15.75 -0.80
C ILE A 453 11.29 14.59 -1.48
N LEU A 454 10.61 13.90 -2.41
CA LEU A 454 11.20 12.77 -3.15
C LEU A 454 12.40 13.19 -4.01
N ARG A 455 12.37 14.38 -4.62
CA ARG A 455 13.49 14.88 -5.41
C ARG A 455 14.74 15.01 -4.55
N GLU A 456 14.61 15.59 -3.36
CA GLU A 456 15.72 15.88 -2.45
C GLU A 456 16.22 14.65 -1.69
N CYS A 457 15.31 13.80 -1.22
CA CYS A 457 15.69 12.69 -0.35
C CYS A 457 15.89 11.34 -1.08
N LEU A 458 15.35 11.17 -2.29
CA LEU A 458 15.36 9.90 -3.01
C LEU A 458 16.03 10.03 -4.38
N TRP A 459 15.46 10.81 -5.31
CA TRP A 459 15.95 10.80 -6.69
C TRP A 459 17.38 11.33 -6.81
N SER A 460 17.74 12.37 -6.05
CA SER A 460 19.10 12.94 -6.04
C SER A 460 20.18 11.99 -5.48
N LYS A 461 19.76 10.95 -4.75
CA LYS A 461 20.68 9.99 -4.11
C LYS A 461 20.80 8.67 -4.86
N LEU A 462 19.83 8.35 -5.71
CA LEU A 462 19.85 7.13 -6.52
C LEU A 462 20.61 7.34 -7.83
N GLU A 463 21.48 6.41 -8.18
CA GLU A 463 22.11 6.35 -9.49
C GLU A 463 21.08 5.97 -10.58
N THR A 464 20.20 5.02 -10.26
CA THR A 464 19.17 4.53 -11.18
C THR A 464 17.87 4.26 -10.43
N SER A 465 16.77 4.75 -10.98
CA SER A 465 15.44 4.27 -10.61
C SER A 465 14.66 3.85 -11.84
N VAL A 466 13.96 2.71 -11.75
CA VAL A 466 13.02 2.27 -12.78
C VAL A 466 11.62 2.26 -12.17
N LEU A 467 10.76 3.15 -12.67
CA LEU A 467 9.35 3.20 -12.30
C LEU A 467 8.55 2.44 -13.34
N THR A 468 7.89 1.36 -12.95
CA THR A 468 7.07 0.57 -13.86
C THR A 468 5.69 0.29 -13.31
N SER A 469 4.70 0.30 -14.20
CA SER A 469 3.33 -0.14 -13.92
C SER A 469 2.62 -0.47 -15.22
N ALA A 470 1.45 -1.08 -15.11
CA ALA A 470 0.55 -1.24 -16.25
C ALA A 470 -0.16 0.09 -16.64
N THR A 471 -0.15 1.07 -15.74
CA THR A 471 -0.95 2.30 -15.86
C THR A 471 -0.20 3.49 -15.24
N LEU A 472 0.54 4.23 -16.06
CA LEU A 472 1.27 5.46 -15.66
C LEU A 472 1.03 6.60 -16.64
N ALA A 473 0.91 6.29 -17.93
CA ALA A 473 0.75 7.28 -18.97
C ALA A 473 -0.70 7.78 -19.07
N VAL A 474 -0.85 9.07 -19.29
CA VAL A 474 -2.12 9.76 -19.55
C VAL A 474 -1.98 10.57 -20.82
N GLY A 475 -2.90 10.41 -21.77
CA GLY A 475 -2.81 11.08 -23.07
C GLY A 475 -1.54 10.76 -23.87
N GLY A 476 -0.93 9.59 -23.61
CA GLY A 476 0.30 9.16 -24.28
C GLY A 476 1.61 9.70 -23.68
N GLY A 477 1.58 10.38 -22.52
CA GLY A 477 2.77 10.92 -21.86
C GLY A 477 2.83 10.61 -20.36
N PHE A 478 3.95 10.96 -19.72
CA PHE A 478 4.21 10.73 -18.30
C PHE A 478 4.26 12.02 -17.47
N ASP A 479 3.83 13.16 -18.01
CA ASP A 479 3.94 14.46 -17.35
C ASP A 479 3.29 14.46 -15.98
N TYR A 480 2.11 13.83 -15.85
CA TYR A 480 1.41 13.71 -14.58
C TYR A 480 2.27 13.01 -13.52
N ILE A 481 2.74 11.79 -13.80
CA ILE A 481 3.48 11.01 -12.80
C ILE A 481 4.85 11.63 -12.49
N ARG A 482 5.52 12.24 -13.49
CA ARG A 482 6.78 12.97 -13.27
C ARG A 482 6.60 14.14 -12.31
N GLN A 483 5.58 14.95 -12.54
CA GLN A 483 5.27 16.10 -11.69
C GLN A 483 4.90 15.64 -10.27
N ARG A 484 4.01 14.65 -10.15
CA ARG A 484 3.56 14.16 -8.84
C ARG A 484 4.68 13.55 -8.00
N LEU A 485 5.63 12.88 -8.62
CA LEU A 485 6.77 12.25 -7.94
C LEU A 485 8.03 13.13 -7.92
N GLY A 486 8.04 14.28 -8.60
CA GLY A 486 9.22 15.16 -8.66
C GLY A 486 10.40 14.55 -9.44
N LEU A 487 10.13 13.68 -10.42
CA LEU A 487 11.14 13.03 -11.24
C LEU A 487 11.29 13.75 -12.58
N ASP A 488 12.06 14.83 -12.59
CA ASP A 488 12.14 15.75 -13.74
C ASP A 488 12.91 15.18 -14.93
N HIS A 489 13.93 14.36 -14.68
CA HIS A 489 14.81 13.82 -15.69
C HIS A 489 14.77 12.29 -15.69
N ALA A 490 13.89 11.73 -16.50
CA ALA A 490 13.79 10.29 -16.70
C ALA A 490 13.62 9.98 -18.18
N ARG A 491 14.19 8.86 -18.63
CA ARG A 491 13.84 8.28 -19.93
C ARG A 491 12.43 7.70 -19.84
N GLU A 492 11.66 7.80 -20.89
CA GLU A 492 10.27 7.38 -20.94
C GLU A 492 10.08 6.28 -21.98
N LEU A 493 9.27 5.28 -21.65
CA LEU A 493 8.94 4.18 -22.55
C LEU A 493 7.50 3.72 -22.34
N ILE A 494 6.69 3.78 -23.40
CA ILE A 494 5.40 3.10 -23.47
C ILE A 494 5.59 1.85 -24.30
N VAL A 495 5.43 0.69 -23.66
CA VAL A 495 5.55 -0.61 -24.32
C VAL A 495 4.22 -0.98 -24.95
N ALA A 496 4.20 -1.20 -26.25
CA ALA A 496 3.01 -1.63 -26.96
C ALA A 496 2.54 -3.01 -26.42
N SER A 497 1.24 -3.12 -26.20
CA SER A 497 0.62 -4.39 -25.83
C SER A 497 0.72 -5.40 -26.98
N HIS A 498 0.86 -6.68 -26.64
CA HIS A 498 0.80 -7.78 -27.60
C HIS A 498 -0.63 -8.30 -27.79
N PHE A 499 -1.61 -7.78 -27.03
CA PHE A 499 -3.01 -8.16 -27.16
C PHE A 499 -3.68 -7.38 -28.28
N ASP A 500 -4.53 -8.06 -29.04
CA ASP A 500 -5.43 -7.44 -30.01
C ASP A 500 -6.72 -7.00 -29.31
N TYR A 501 -6.62 -5.87 -28.60
CA TYR A 501 -7.75 -5.36 -27.83
C TYR A 501 -8.99 -5.06 -28.68
N GLU A 502 -8.84 -4.76 -29.98
CA GLU A 502 -9.95 -4.44 -30.86
C GLU A 502 -10.83 -5.67 -31.11
N SER A 503 -10.24 -6.86 -31.24
CA SER A 503 -10.95 -8.12 -31.41
C SER A 503 -11.34 -8.78 -30.09
N GLN A 504 -10.55 -8.57 -29.02
CA GLN A 504 -10.72 -9.26 -27.74
C GLN A 504 -11.70 -8.57 -26.79
N ALA A 505 -11.87 -7.24 -26.89
CA ALA A 505 -12.69 -6.52 -25.94
C ALA A 505 -13.59 -5.48 -26.61
N ILE A 506 -14.83 -5.41 -26.16
CA ILE A 506 -15.77 -4.36 -26.57
C ILE A 506 -16.06 -3.43 -25.39
N LEU A 507 -15.87 -2.13 -25.59
CA LEU A 507 -16.21 -1.08 -24.63
C LEU A 507 -17.61 -0.53 -24.93
N TYR A 508 -18.54 -0.81 -24.04
CA TYR A 508 -19.91 -0.30 -24.12
C TYR A 508 -20.11 0.91 -23.20
N VAL A 509 -20.65 1.98 -23.75
CA VAL A 509 -21.04 3.18 -22.98
C VAL A 509 -22.48 3.51 -23.32
N PRO A 510 -23.45 3.34 -22.39
CA PRO A 510 -24.85 3.68 -22.65
C PRO A 510 -25.01 5.20 -22.81
N PRO A 511 -25.61 5.68 -23.96
CA PRO A 511 -25.63 7.10 -24.26
C PRO A 511 -26.69 7.87 -23.46
N ASP A 512 -27.78 7.20 -23.06
CA ASP A 512 -28.99 7.82 -22.53
C ASP A 512 -29.11 7.70 -21.00
N LEU A 513 -28.12 7.14 -20.31
CA LEU A 513 -28.13 7.11 -18.83
C LEU A 513 -28.15 8.53 -18.26
N PRO A 514 -28.94 8.76 -17.19
CA PRO A 514 -28.88 10.01 -16.41
C PRO A 514 -27.47 10.29 -15.86
N ASP A 515 -27.25 11.55 -15.47
CA ASP A 515 -25.97 11.88 -14.76
C ASP A 515 -25.87 11.04 -13.47
N PRO A 516 -24.72 10.43 -13.20
CA PRO A 516 -24.51 9.59 -12.02
C PRO A 516 -24.81 10.25 -10.66
N ARG A 517 -24.98 11.57 -10.63
CA ARG A 517 -25.34 12.33 -9.43
C ARG A 517 -26.86 12.46 -9.20
N THR A 518 -27.66 12.02 -10.16
CA THR A 518 -29.13 12.10 -10.05
C THR A 518 -29.71 10.87 -9.34
N PRO A 519 -30.83 11.03 -8.61
CA PRO A 519 -31.50 9.91 -7.94
C PRO A 519 -31.96 8.78 -8.88
N GLN A 520 -32.28 9.11 -10.13
CA GLN A 520 -32.78 8.16 -11.14
C GLN A 520 -31.69 7.21 -11.63
N PHE A 521 -30.41 7.61 -11.51
CA PHE A 521 -29.29 6.86 -12.04
C PHE A 521 -29.24 5.40 -11.56
N ALA A 522 -29.41 5.17 -10.27
CA ALA A 522 -29.29 3.82 -9.68
C ALA A 522 -30.33 2.84 -10.27
N ALA A 523 -31.55 3.29 -10.49
CA ALA A 523 -32.61 2.46 -11.03
C ALA A 523 -32.34 2.08 -12.50
N GLU A 524 -31.97 3.06 -13.33
CA GLU A 524 -31.66 2.82 -14.74
C GLU A 524 -30.37 2.02 -14.94
N ALA A 525 -29.31 2.35 -14.16
CA ALA A 525 -28.07 1.60 -14.14
C ALA A 525 -28.26 0.13 -13.76
N ALA A 526 -29.12 -0.17 -12.75
CA ALA A 526 -29.43 -1.54 -12.37
C ALA A 526 -30.08 -2.33 -13.53
N GLY A 527 -30.98 -1.68 -14.32
CA GLY A 527 -31.57 -2.30 -15.50
C GLY A 527 -30.54 -2.66 -16.57
N ILE A 528 -29.58 -1.75 -16.81
CA ILE A 528 -28.48 -2.01 -17.77
C ILE A 528 -27.52 -3.09 -17.24
N VAL A 529 -27.12 -3.02 -15.96
CA VAL A 529 -26.28 -4.05 -15.33
C VAL A 529 -26.92 -5.43 -15.48
N ARG A 530 -28.21 -5.56 -15.17
CA ARG A 530 -28.95 -6.81 -15.34
C ARG A 530 -28.84 -7.33 -16.79
N ARG A 531 -29.12 -6.47 -17.78
CA ARG A 531 -29.06 -6.85 -19.20
C ARG A 531 -27.67 -7.31 -19.61
N LEU A 532 -26.63 -6.60 -19.21
CA LEU A 532 -25.25 -6.96 -19.51
C LEU A 532 -24.85 -8.30 -18.86
N LEU A 533 -25.26 -8.54 -17.61
CA LEU A 533 -25.02 -9.80 -16.91
C LEU A 533 -25.76 -10.99 -17.54
N GLU A 534 -26.96 -10.76 -18.09
CA GLU A 534 -27.69 -11.76 -18.86
C GLU A 534 -26.96 -12.14 -20.16
N ILE A 535 -26.45 -11.15 -20.90
CA ILE A 535 -25.65 -11.35 -22.13
C ILE A 535 -24.36 -12.12 -21.83
N THR A 536 -23.62 -11.73 -20.80
CA THR A 536 -22.33 -12.33 -20.44
C THR A 536 -22.46 -13.62 -19.59
N ARG A 537 -23.69 -13.97 -19.21
CA ARG A 537 -24.01 -15.11 -18.32
C ARG A 537 -23.27 -15.02 -16.97
N GLY A 538 -23.32 -13.86 -16.32
CA GLY A 538 -22.54 -13.58 -15.12
C GLY A 538 -21.06 -13.38 -15.45
N ARG A 539 -20.16 -14.08 -14.71
CA ARG A 539 -18.70 -14.01 -14.86
C ARG A 539 -18.18 -12.56 -14.86
N ALA A 540 -18.66 -11.77 -13.91
CA ALA A 540 -18.52 -10.34 -13.95
C ALA A 540 -17.98 -9.74 -12.65
N PHE A 541 -17.19 -8.67 -12.80
CA PHE A 541 -16.94 -7.68 -11.76
C PHE A 541 -17.81 -6.45 -12.03
N VAL A 542 -18.59 -6.04 -11.02
CA VAL A 542 -19.33 -4.77 -11.02
C VAL A 542 -18.67 -3.87 -10.00
N LEU A 543 -17.93 -2.87 -10.49
CA LEU A 543 -17.04 -2.03 -9.72
C LEU A 543 -17.66 -0.64 -9.49
N PHE A 544 -17.67 -0.20 -8.26
CA PHE A 544 -18.31 1.03 -7.83
C PHE A 544 -17.32 2.03 -7.24
N THR A 545 -17.62 3.29 -7.37
CA THR A 545 -16.87 4.37 -6.75
C THR A 545 -17.33 4.67 -5.32
N SER A 546 -18.47 4.12 -4.88
CA SER A 546 -18.96 4.28 -3.51
C SER A 546 -19.73 3.06 -3.00
N TYR A 547 -19.65 2.81 -1.70
CA TYR A 547 -20.43 1.75 -1.03
C TYR A 547 -21.94 1.97 -1.11
N ALA A 548 -22.40 3.23 -1.03
CA ALA A 548 -23.82 3.56 -1.11
C ALA A 548 -24.40 3.11 -2.45
N GLN A 549 -23.74 3.46 -3.55
CA GLN A 549 -24.15 3.09 -4.90
C GLN A 549 -24.10 1.58 -5.13
N MET A 550 -23.05 0.92 -4.62
CA MET A 550 -22.90 -0.54 -4.68
C MET A 550 -24.07 -1.23 -3.98
N ASN A 551 -24.38 -0.83 -2.75
CA ASN A 551 -25.47 -1.44 -1.99
C ASN A 551 -26.82 -1.21 -2.67
N GLU A 552 -27.10 -0.01 -3.13
CA GLU A 552 -28.36 0.32 -3.79
C GLU A 552 -28.59 -0.50 -5.06
N ILE A 553 -27.58 -0.60 -5.94
CA ILE A 553 -27.70 -1.39 -7.18
C ILE A 553 -27.76 -2.87 -6.87
N PHE A 554 -26.98 -3.36 -5.89
CA PHE A 554 -27.02 -4.75 -5.45
C PHE A 554 -28.41 -5.16 -4.95
N GLU A 555 -29.02 -4.37 -4.08
CA GLU A 555 -30.34 -4.66 -3.53
C GLU A 555 -31.43 -4.64 -4.61
N ARG A 556 -31.33 -3.72 -5.58
CA ARG A 556 -32.25 -3.70 -6.73
C ARG A 556 -32.15 -4.95 -7.61
N LEU A 557 -30.97 -5.57 -7.71
CA LEU A 557 -30.73 -6.76 -8.51
C LEU A 557 -31.02 -8.07 -7.75
N LEU A 558 -31.12 -8.00 -6.43
CA LEU A 558 -31.33 -9.17 -5.58
C LEU A 558 -32.64 -9.88 -5.96
N GLY A 559 -32.54 -11.19 -6.23
CA GLY A 559 -33.66 -12.01 -6.67
C GLY A 559 -34.07 -11.85 -8.16
N GLN A 560 -33.43 -10.92 -8.91
CA GLN A 560 -33.68 -10.72 -10.35
C GLN A 560 -32.71 -11.49 -11.25
N LEU A 561 -31.55 -11.90 -10.72
CA LEU A 561 -30.50 -12.63 -11.43
C LEU A 561 -30.47 -14.09 -11.02
N LYS A 562 -30.16 -14.97 -11.98
CA LYS A 562 -29.97 -16.41 -11.75
C LYS A 562 -28.53 -16.78 -11.38
N PHE A 563 -27.68 -15.77 -11.17
CA PHE A 563 -26.27 -15.93 -10.89
C PHE A 563 -25.98 -15.77 -9.40
N SER A 564 -24.91 -16.41 -8.91
CA SER A 564 -24.40 -16.16 -7.55
C SER A 564 -23.87 -14.73 -7.46
N MET A 565 -24.40 -13.95 -6.53
CA MET A 565 -24.02 -12.57 -6.29
C MET A 565 -23.18 -12.48 -5.02
N LEU A 566 -21.93 -12.09 -5.17
CA LEU A 566 -20.97 -11.88 -4.08
C LEU A 566 -20.81 -10.37 -3.86
N LYS A 567 -20.84 -9.93 -2.61
CA LYS A 567 -20.74 -8.50 -2.28
C LYS A 567 -19.59 -8.22 -1.32
N GLN A 568 -18.82 -7.19 -1.62
CA GLN A 568 -17.81 -6.67 -0.71
C GLN A 568 -18.41 -6.29 0.64
N GLY A 569 -17.84 -6.83 1.72
CA GLY A 569 -18.31 -6.64 3.08
C GLY A 569 -19.02 -7.86 3.68
N ASP A 570 -19.44 -8.81 2.86
CA ASP A 570 -20.08 -10.05 3.34
C ASP A 570 -19.03 -11.08 3.83
N ALA A 571 -17.82 -11.03 3.27
CA ALA A 571 -16.68 -11.84 3.68
C ALA A 571 -15.35 -11.09 3.44
N PRO A 572 -14.20 -11.60 3.96
CA PRO A 572 -12.87 -11.08 3.64
C PRO A 572 -12.60 -11.11 2.12
N LYS A 573 -11.82 -10.13 1.61
CA LYS A 573 -11.51 -10.01 0.18
C LYS A 573 -10.96 -11.30 -0.43
N SER A 574 -10.04 -11.97 0.27
CA SER A 574 -9.46 -13.24 -0.18
C SER A 574 -10.48 -14.36 -0.34
N ALA A 575 -11.41 -14.49 0.62
CA ALA A 575 -12.48 -15.47 0.58
C ALA A 575 -13.47 -15.20 -0.57
N LEU A 576 -13.87 -13.93 -0.76
CA LEU A 576 -14.75 -13.55 -1.87
C LEU A 576 -14.12 -13.84 -3.24
N LEU A 577 -12.82 -13.61 -3.38
CA LEU A 577 -12.10 -13.89 -4.62
C LEU A 577 -11.96 -15.39 -4.88
N GLU A 578 -11.73 -16.16 -3.83
CA GLU A 578 -11.67 -17.63 -3.95
C GLU A 578 -13.04 -18.20 -4.32
N GLU A 579 -14.10 -17.74 -3.65
CA GLU A 579 -15.46 -18.12 -3.97
C GLU A 579 -15.83 -17.72 -5.41
N PHE A 580 -15.43 -16.52 -5.86
CA PHE A 580 -15.63 -16.09 -7.24
C PHE A 580 -14.95 -17.02 -8.25
N ARG A 581 -13.73 -17.50 -7.95
CA ARG A 581 -12.97 -18.38 -8.84
C ARG A 581 -13.61 -19.77 -8.99
N VAL A 582 -14.20 -20.30 -7.91
CA VAL A 582 -14.76 -21.66 -7.91
C VAL A 582 -16.25 -21.69 -8.27
N THR A 583 -16.96 -20.59 -8.12
CA THR A 583 -18.41 -20.51 -8.39
C THR A 583 -18.66 -20.19 -9.85
N PRO A 584 -19.30 -21.09 -10.62
CA PRO A 584 -19.64 -20.83 -12.01
C PRO A 584 -20.55 -19.62 -12.16
N ASN A 585 -20.26 -18.76 -13.13
CA ASN A 585 -21.08 -17.58 -13.50
C ASN A 585 -21.30 -16.60 -12.33
N ALA A 586 -20.40 -16.55 -11.36
CA ALA A 586 -20.50 -15.61 -10.24
C ALA A 586 -20.38 -14.15 -10.70
N VAL A 587 -21.01 -13.26 -9.94
CA VAL A 587 -20.94 -11.81 -10.11
C VAL A 587 -20.43 -11.20 -8.80
N LEU A 588 -19.31 -10.47 -8.84
CA LEU A 588 -18.73 -9.84 -7.70
C LEU A 588 -18.95 -8.33 -7.73
N PHE A 589 -19.61 -7.82 -6.69
CA PHE A 589 -19.85 -6.39 -6.46
C PHE A 589 -18.79 -5.86 -5.50
N GLY A 590 -18.01 -4.86 -5.94
CA GLY A 590 -16.91 -4.30 -5.14
C GLY A 590 -16.66 -2.83 -5.38
N THR A 591 -15.92 -2.20 -4.47
CA THR A 591 -15.45 -0.82 -4.58
C THR A 591 -13.94 -0.77 -4.87
N SER A 592 -13.32 0.38 -4.72
CA SER A 592 -11.92 0.66 -5.08
C SER A 592 -10.91 -0.41 -4.66
N SER A 593 -11.10 -1.08 -3.53
CA SER A 593 -10.19 -2.14 -3.09
C SER A 593 -10.16 -3.38 -4.02
N PHE A 594 -11.17 -3.57 -4.86
CA PHE A 594 -11.22 -4.63 -5.87
C PHE A 594 -10.71 -4.16 -7.25
N TRP A 595 -10.45 -2.85 -7.44
CA TRP A 595 -9.85 -2.33 -8.66
C TRP A 595 -8.37 -2.70 -8.77
N GLN A 596 -7.70 -2.93 -7.63
CA GLN A 596 -6.27 -3.22 -7.55
C GLN A 596 -5.99 -4.59 -6.90
N GLY A 597 -4.86 -5.20 -7.25
CA GLY A 597 -4.36 -6.40 -6.58
C GLY A 597 -5.23 -7.67 -6.73
N VAL A 598 -6.13 -7.72 -7.72
CA VAL A 598 -6.97 -8.88 -8.01
C VAL A 598 -6.48 -9.56 -9.28
N ASP A 599 -6.18 -10.85 -9.20
CA ASP A 599 -5.81 -11.69 -10.33
C ASP A 599 -6.84 -12.80 -10.52
N VAL A 600 -7.66 -12.66 -11.58
CA VAL A 600 -8.58 -13.69 -12.05
C VAL A 600 -8.32 -13.88 -13.54
N GLN A 601 -7.89 -15.09 -13.91
CA GLN A 601 -7.51 -15.42 -15.28
C GLN A 601 -8.56 -16.30 -15.97
N GLY A 602 -8.62 -16.18 -17.28
CA GLY A 602 -9.41 -17.06 -18.14
C GLY A 602 -10.90 -16.75 -18.15
N GLN A 603 -11.70 -17.76 -18.51
CA GLN A 603 -13.15 -17.63 -18.76
C GLN A 603 -14.00 -17.25 -17.54
N GLN A 604 -13.43 -17.23 -16.34
CA GLN A 604 -14.15 -16.86 -15.12
C GLN A 604 -14.48 -15.38 -15.04
N LEU A 605 -13.75 -14.51 -15.76
CA LEU A 605 -14.02 -13.10 -15.85
C LEU A 605 -14.17 -12.68 -17.32
N SER A 606 -15.38 -12.46 -17.77
CA SER A 606 -15.69 -12.03 -19.14
C SER A 606 -16.40 -10.66 -19.20
N CYS A 607 -16.64 -10.04 -18.04
CA CYS A 607 -17.33 -8.75 -17.98
C CYS A 607 -16.77 -7.90 -16.83
N VAL A 608 -16.46 -6.64 -17.11
CA VAL A 608 -16.13 -5.63 -16.09
C VAL A 608 -17.05 -4.42 -16.32
N ILE A 609 -17.86 -4.12 -15.33
CA ILE A 609 -18.78 -2.98 -15.34
C ILE A 609 -18.30 -1.97 -14.31
N ILE A 610 -18.16 -0.71 -14.72
CA ILE A 610 -17.79 0.40 -13.85
C ILE A 610 -18.96 1.39 -13.81
N ASP A 611 -19.41 1.76 -12.60
CA ASP A 611 -20.60 2.57 -12.39
C ASP A 611 -20.45 4.00 -12.92
N ARG A 612 -19.30 4.63 -12.70
CA ARG A 612 -18.99 5.99 -13.15
C ARG A 612 -17.49 6.24 -13.25
N LEU A 613 -17.12 7.34 -13.90
CA LEU A 613 -15.72 7.79 -13.96
C LEU A 613 -15.15 7.96 -12.54
N PRO A 614 -14.00 7.33 -12.23
CA PRO A 614 -13.49 7.23 -10.88
C PRO A 614 -12.72 8.50 -10.43
N PHE A 615 -13.39 9.64 -10.49
CA PHE A 615 -12.84 10.85 -9.91
C PHE A 615 -12.66 10.72 -8.39
N ALA A 616 -11.55 11.21 -7.88
CA ALA A 616 -11.33 11.29 -6.45
C ALA A 616 -12.45 12.10 -5.76
N VAL A 617 -12.75 11.75 -4.51
CA VAL A 617 -13.82 12.41 -3.74
C VAL A 617 -13.40 13.86 -3.45
N PRO A 618 -14.13 14.88 -3.92
CA PRO A 618 -13.73 16.28 -3.75
C PRO A 618 -13.64 16.73 -2.28
N SER A 619 -14.38 16.07 -1.38
CA SER A 619 -14.35 16.34 0.06
C SER A 619 -13.22 15.62 0.80
N ASP A 620 -12.42 14.78 0.13
CA ASP A 620 -11.20 14.24 0.75
C ASP A 620 -10.23 15.39 1.01
N PRO A 621 -9.72 15.53 2.27
CA PRO A 621 -8.93 16.68 2.64
C PRO A 621 -7.62 16.83 1.85
N VAL A 622 -6.97 15.73 1.52
CA VAL A 622 -5.71 15.76 0.75
C VAL A 622 -5.99 16.14 -0.71
N VAL A 623 -7.05 15.59 -1.29
CA VAL A 623 -7.49 15.93 -2.66
C VAL A 623 -7.87 17.40 -2.75
N ALA A 624 -8.69 17.90 -1.80
CA ALA A 624 -9.11 19.29 -1.76
C ALA A 624 -7.93 20.25 -1.62
N ALA A 625 -6.96 19.94 -0.76
CA ALA A 625 -5.76 20.73 -0.56
C ALA A 625 -4.88 20.80 -1.84
N ARG A 626 -4.70 19.66 -2.52
CA ARG A 626 -3.97 19.60 -3.80
C ARG A 626 -4.64 20.44 -4.88
N VAL A 627 -5.97 20.29 -5.03
CA VAL A 627 -6.75 21.11 -5.98
C VAL A 627 -6.54 22.60 -5.69
N LYS A 628 -6.68 23.00 -4.43
CA LYS A 628 -6.47 24.40 -4.01
C LYS A 628 -5.05 24.89 -4.29
N ALA A 629 -4.03 24.06 -4.04
CA ALA A 629 -2.63 24.44 -4.26
C ALA A 629 -2.32 24.61 -5.75
N ILE A 630 -2.79 23.72 -6.62
CA ILE A 630 -2.61 23.83 -8.08
C ILE A 630 -3.31 25.07 -8.62
N ASP A 631 -4.57 25.29 -8.26
CA ASP A 631 -5.35 26.45 -8.73
C ASP A 631 -4.75 27.78 -8.23
N ALA A 632 -4.25 27.83 -6.98
CA ALA A 632 -3.54 28.99 -6.42
C ALA A 632 -2.20 29.26 -7.13
N GLY A 633 -1.53 28.22 -7.64
CA GLY A 633 -0.34 28.32 -8.47
C GLY A 633 -0.61 28.76 -9.92
N GLY A 634 -1.86 29.04 -10.28
CA GLY A 634 -2.28 29.43 -11.62
C GLY A 634 -2.48 28.27 -12.61
N GLY A 635 -2.41 27.02 -12.12
CA GLY A 635 -2.72 25.81 -12.88
C GLY A 635 -4.22 25.54 -12.99
N ASN A 636 -4.56 24.42 -13.61
CA ASN A 636 -5.93 23.91 -13.70
C ASN A 636 -6.00 22.52 -13.07
N ALA A 637 -6.33 22.47 -11.78
CA ALA A 637 -6.34 21.23 -11.00
C ALA A 637 -7.24 20.14 -11.59
N PHE A 638 -8.30 20.52 -12.29
CA PHE A 638 -9.17 19.54 -12.93
C PHE A 638 -8.44 18.77 -14.03
N PHE A 639 -7.75 19.45 -14.92
CA PHE A 639 -7.03 18.82 -16.05
C PHE A 639 -5.64 18.30 -15.65
N GLU A 640 -4.95 18.95 -14.70
CA GLU A 640 -3.59 18.59 -14.32
C GLU A 640 -3.52 17.48 -13.25
N TYR A 641 -4.60 17.33 -12.44
CA TYR A 641 -4.62 16.37 -11.33
C TYR A 641 -5.82 15.43 -11.36
N GLN A 642 -7.07 15.95 -11.39
CA GLN A 642 -8.26 15.11 -11.22
C GLN A 642 -8.51 14.18 -12.42
N VAL A 643 -8.43 14.70 -13.64
CA VAL A 643 -8.61 13.89 -14.86
C VAL A 643 -7.51 12.84 -15.00
N PRO A 644 -6.21 13.16 -14.90
CA PRO A 644 -5.14 12.15 -14.98
C PRO A 644 -5.26 11.05 -13.93
N SER A 645 -5.53 11.39 -12.67
CA SER A 645 -5.73 10.42 -11.58
C SER A 645 -6.91 9.49 -11.89
N ALA A 646 -8.03 10.03 -12.36
CA ALA A 646 -9.20 9.22 -12.74
C ALA A 646 -8.92 8.32 -13.95
N VAL A 647 -8.14 8.77 -14.94
CA VAL A 647 -7.70 7.97 -16.09
C VAL A 647 -6.88 6.76 -15.64
N ILE A 648 -5.88 6.96 -14.77
CA ILE A 648 -5.05 5.87 -14.24
C ILE A 648 -5.92 4.84 -13.52
N THR A 649 -6.82 5.31 -12.67
CA THR A 649 -7.74 4.45 -11.93
C THR A 649 -8.66 3.66 -12.87
N LEU A 650 -9.22 4.29 -13.92
CA LEU A 650 -10.06 3.62 -14.91
C LEU A 650 -9.28 2.54 -15.67
N LYS A 651 -8.05 2.85 -16.10
CA LYS A 651 -7.14 1.89 -16.75
C LYS A 651 -6.90 0.67 -15.87
N GLN A 652 -6.73 0.85 -14.56
CA GLN A 652 -6.55 -0.25 -13.61
C GLN A 652 -7.77 -1.17 -13.53
N GLY A 653 -8.97 -0.57 -13.47
CA GLY A 653 -10.23 -1.33 -13.46
C GLY A 653 -10.40 -2.16 -14.74
N PHE A 654 -10.22 -1.55 -15.89
CA PHE A 654 -10.34 -2.22 -17.18
C PHE A 654 -9.23 -3.23 -17.48
N GLY A 655 -8.01 -2.99 -16.98
CA GLY A 655 -6.87 -3.88 -17.14
C GLY A 655 -7.04 -5.26 -16.46
N ARG A 656 -8.20 -5.54 -15.85
CA ARG A 656 -8.52 -6.86 -15.27
C ARG A 656 -9.04 -7.86 -16.27
N LEU A 657 -9.62 -7.40 -17.38
CA LEU A 657 -10.37 -8.24 -18.31
C LEU A 657 -9.46 -9.09 -19.21
N ILE A 658 -8.50 -8.46 -19.89
CA ILE A 658 -7.65 -9.15 -20.89
C ILE A 658 -6.27 -9.42 -20.29
N ARG A 659 -5.90 -10.70 -20.17
CA ARG A 659 -4.64 -11.18 -19.57
C ARG A 659 -3.94 -12.25 -20.41
N SER A 660 -4.65 -12.86 -21.36
CA SER A 660 -4.13 -13.85 -22.29
C SER A 660 -4.62 -13.54 -23.71
N LEU A 661 -3.98 -14.17 -24.71
CA LEU A 661 -4.36 -14.05 -26.12
C LEU A 661 -5.77 -14.65 -26.40
N HIS A 662 -6.28 -15.47 -25.51
CA HIS A 662 -7.58 -16.14 -25.65
C HIS A 662 -8.70 -15.49 -24.83
N ASP A 663 -8.37 -14.49 -23.99
CA ASP A 663 -9.38 -13.78 -23.23
C ASP A 663 -10.23 -12.92 -24.15
N ARG A 664 -11.52 -12.91 -23.90
CA ARG A 664 -12.50 -12.09 -24.62
C ARG A 664 -13.56 -11.58 -23.66
N GLY A 665 -13.99 -10.34 -23.82
CA GLY A 665 -15.00 -9.85 -22.91
C GLY A 665 -15.50 -8.43 -23.12
N LEU A 666 -16.41 -8.04 -22.22
CA LEU A 666 -17.09 -6.75 -22.17
C LEU A 666 -16.49 -5.83 -21.11
N LEU A 667 -16.16 -4.64 -21.51
CA LEU A 667 -15.96 -3.49 -20.63
C LEU A 667 -17.19 -2.59 -20.73
N ALA A 668 -17.82 -2.24 -19.62
CA ALA A 668 -18.93 -1.30 -19.61
C ALA A 668 -18.65 -0.14 -18.66
N LEU A 669 -18.84 1.09 -19.14
CA LEU A 669 -18.78 2.29 -18.33
C LEU A 669 -20.15 2.95 -18.31
N LEU A 670 -20.81 2.95 -17.16
CA LEU A 670 -22.17 3.49 -17.00
C LEU A 670 -22.15 5.01 -16.76
N ASP A 671 -21.26 5.71 -17.45
CA ASP A 671 -21.09 7.16 -17.31
C ASP A 671 -20.93 7.80 -18.69
N ASN A 672 -22.02 8.39 -19.19
CA ASN A 672 -22.05 9.01 -20.51
C ASN A 672 -21.27 10.33 -20.60
N ARG A 673 -20.74 10.84 -19.48
CA ARG A 673 -19.88 12.04 -19.48
C ARG A 673 -18.60 11.82 -20.29
N ILE A 674 -18.12 10.57 -20.40
CA ILE A 674 -16.99 10.23 -21.28
C ILE A 674 -17.27 10.55 -22.75
N LEU A 675 -18.54 10.48 -23.19
CA LEU A 675 -18.96 10.80 -24.57
C LEU A 675 -19.30 12.29 -24.73
N LYS A 676 -19.85 12.93 -23.69
CA LYS A 676 -20.47 14.24 -23.77
C LYS A 676 -19.58 15.40 -23.34
N LYS A 677 -18.55 15.13 -22.52
CA LYS A 677 -17.69 16.17 -21.95
C LYS A 677 -16.33 16.22 -22.65
N GLN A 678 -15.75 17.41 -22.79
CA GLN A 678 -14.46 17.62 -23.46
C GLN A 678 -13.33 16.76 -22.84
N TYR A 679 -13.29 16.61 -21.53
CA TYR A 679 -12.30 15.78 -20.86
C TYR A 679 -12.45 14.27 -21.14
N GLY A 680 -13.61 13.82 -21.62
CA GLY A 680 -13.84 12.43 -22.00
C GLY A 680 -12.90 11.94 -23.08
N ARG A 681 -12.43 12.85 -23.95
CA ARG A 681 -11.42 12.56 -24.99
C ARG A 681 -10.11 12.04 -24.34
N VAL A 682 -9.66 12.65 -23.24
CA VAL A 682 -8.42 12.23 -22.55
C VAL A 682 -8.54 10.79 -22.05
N PHE A 683 -9.72 10.40 -21.52
CA PHE A 683 -9.98 9.03 -21.12
C PHE A 683 -9.91 8.07 -22.30
N VAL A 684 -10.62 8.39 -23.39
CA VAL A 684 -10.68 7.53 -24.58
C VAL A 684 -9.32 7.35 -25.24
N GLU A 685 -8.50 8.39 -25.33
CA GLU A 685 -7.15 8.37 -25.89
C GLU A 685 -6.14 7.63 -25.00
N SER A 686 -6.40 7.58 -23.69
CA SER A 686 -5.54 6.87 -22.72
C SER A 686 -5.84 5.39 -22.60
N LEU A 687 -7.01 4.94 -23.04
CA LEU A 687 -7.40 3.52 -23.02
C LEU A 687 -6.78 2.78 -24.22
N PRO A 688 -6.53 1.45 -24.10
CA PRO A 688 -6.23 0.62 -25.25
C PRO A 688 -7.27 0.72 -26.36
N ASN A 689 -6.89 0.35 -27.58
CA ASN A 689 -7.78 0.43 -28.74
C ASN A 689 -8.85 -0.67 -28.71
N TYR A 690 -9.80 -0.57 -27.76
CA TYR A 690 -10.98 -1.44 -27.71
C TYR A 690 -11.96 -1.14 -28.84
N ALA A 691 -12.69 -2.16 -29.34
CA ALA A 691 -13.90 -1.89 -30.12
C ALA A 691 -14.89 -1.10 -29.24
N LYS A 692 -15.44 0.01 -29.73
CA LYS A 692 -16.27 0.93 -28.96
C LYS A 692 -17.71 0.94 -29.49
N THR A 693 -18.70 0.89 -28.59
CA THR A 693 -20.11 0.94 -28.99
C THR A 693 -20.97 1.65 -27.96
N THR A 694 -22.03 2.29 -28.45
CA THR A 694 -23.12 2.80 -27.65
C THR A 694 -24.42 1.99 -27.85
N ASP A 695 -24.38 0.98 -28.72
CA ASP A 695 -25.49 0.09 -29.03
C ASP A 695 -25.31 -1.27 -28.36
N ILE A 696 -26.27 -1.60 -27.48
CA ILE A 696 -26.26 -2.88 -26.75
C ILE A 696 -26.40 -4.10 -27.67
N LYS A 697 -27.01 -3.94 -28.86
CA LYS A 697 -27.11 -5.04 -29.83
C LYS A 697 -25.76 -5.49 -30.33
N LYS A 698 -24.80 -4.57 -30.50
CA LYS A 698 -23.42 -4.91 -30.85
C LYS A 698 -22.72 -5.70 -29.75
N VAL A 699 -23.08 -5.47 -28.49
CA VAL A 699 -22.60 -6.29 -27.39
C VAL A 699 -23.19 -7.72 -27.48
N GLU A 700 -24.48 -7.85 -27.81
CA GLU A 700 -25.13 -9.16 -28.03
C GLU A 700 -24.48 -9.92 -29.19
N GLU A 701 -24.24 -9.23 -30.31
CA GLU A 701 -23.53 -9.79 -31.49
C GLU A 701 -22.12 -10.25 -31.13
N PHE A 702 -21.39 -9.45 -30.35
CA PHE A 702 -20.02 -9.77 -29.92
C PHE A 702 -19.98 -11.08 -29.12
N PHE A 703 -20.94 -11.36 -28.23
CA PHE A 703 -21.04 -12.59 -27.47
C PHE A 703 -21.81 -13.70 -28.22
N GLY A 704 -22.68 -13.38 -29.16
CA GLY A 704 -23.43 -14.34 -29.96
C GLY A 704 -22.58 -15.09 -30.99
N ALA A 705 -21.47 -14.52 -31.42
CA ALA A 705 -20.52 -15.14 -32.32
C ALA A 705 -19.78 -16.37 -31.72
N ASP A 706 -19.87 -16.58 -30.39
CA ASP A 706 -19.25 -17.71 -29.70
C ASP A 706 -20.19 -18.93 -29.57
N VAL A 707 -21.38 -18.91 -30.14
CA VAL A 707 -22.40 -19.98 -30.05
C VAL A 707 -22.53 -20.76 -31.37
N GLY A 708 -21.59 -20.55 -32.30
CA GLY A 708 -21.52 -21.24 -33.58
C GLY A 708 -20.48 -22.39 -33.63
#